data_97d6918f52f0b8949ea83a010f40468a
#
_entry.id   97d6918f52f0b8949ea83a010f40468a
#
_cell.length_a   1.000
_cell.length_b   1.000
_cell.length_c   1.000
_cell.angle_alpha   90.00
_cell.angle_beta   90.00
_cell.angle_gamma   90.00
#
_symmetry.space_group_name_H-M   'P 1'
#
loop_
_entity.id
_entity.type
_entity.pdbx_description
1 polymer ?
#
loop_
_entity_poly.entity_id
_entity_poly.type
_entity_poly.pdbx_seq_one_letter_code
_entity_poly.pdbx_strand_id
1 'polypeptide(L)'
;MIFSILNSNRKTYFVDVILPLSVPNYYSYRLPFELNNLVKVGQRVIVPLGRNKLYTAIVNNVHENIPSYPTKYIEYILDEFPIVTANQLALWDWIANYYMCHIGEVMIAALPSSLKLASETKIVRNTFSENEYIDQLLDQEILILDALEVAGVLSLEDVGQILDKKVVYPIVDQMLRKNLIKVEQEIKRLYRPKLKKLITLALDFQSPNKTATAFELIGRAPKQEDLLLKLIQLSQEGENYSSIDKKDLLAASGASLAVLNGLIKKNILVESSQEISRFGSYNGEQLEDKNLSEAQQNAYEQVVEGFEDSKPVLLHGITGSGKTEIYVKLIRDQIALGNQVLYLLPEIALTTQLITRLRKYFGDKIGVYHSRFSSNERVEVWKSVINENLQQYDVIIGARSSVFLPFKRLGLIVIDEEHESSFKQYDPAPRYHARDVAFKLSKLHQCQVLMGTATPSIETMLNSDNEVFKYVELNTRFNNVMLPEILCSDLKMATNKKEMQGIFSLMLLNEIKEVIERGEQVILFQNRRGYAPKWMCEVCGWKTMCQSCDVSLTYHKYPNTMNCHYCGFQQPVPNQCGACGSSSLKMLGFGTEKIEEEIETLLGDKVRVKRMDLDTTRKKNAYHQIIESFEKREIDILIGTQMVSKGLDFDHVSLVGILNADDMLYFPDFRAFERSFQLMAQVSGRAGRKKKRGKVIVQSYNPDHWILQKLMQHDYQGMYEQELAERKQFNYPPFTRLIKLTIIHKMVGVVDDASDILVKTLRDKLGSRVLGPEYPSIPRIRNSYHKVITLKFEKTASPKKIKVYLLSIAAWLKQQKEFKSVRVKIDVDPV
;
A
#
# COMPACT_ATOMS: atom_id res chain seq x y z
N MET A 1 -16.24 15.69 61.26
CA MET A 1 -14.81 16.02 61.15
C MET A 1 -13.95 14.93 60.52
N ILE A 2 -14.50 13.74 60.14
CA ILE A 2 -13.78 12.65 59.47
C ILE A 2 -13.91 12.74 57.92
N PHE A 3 -14.89 13.48 57.41
CA PHE A 3 -15.10 13.66 55.92
C PHE A 3 -14.24 14.77 55.27
N SER A 4 -13.52 15.60 56.02
CA SER A 4 -12.74 16.73 55.51
C SER A 4 -11.25 16.41 55.31
N ILE A 5 -10.74 15.26 55.72
CA ILE A 5 -9.29 14.95 55.65
C ILE A 5 -8.96 14.05 54.44
N LEU A 6 -9.95 13.49 53.74
CA LEU A 6 -9.73 12.59 52.59
C LEU A 6 -9.70 13.29 51.23
N ASN A 7 -9.79 14.62 51.10
CA ASN A 7 -9.99 15.30 49.83
C ASN A 7 -8.88 16.30 49.41
N SER A 8 -7.76 16.36 50.10
CA SER A 8 -6.81 17.46 49.88
C SER A 8 -5.67 17.20 48.83
N ASN A 9 -5.63 16.03 48.22
CA ASN A 9 -4.56 15.74 47.24
C ASN A 9 -4.98 14.94 45.98
N ARG A 10 -6.25 14.98 45.57
CA ARG A 10 -6.67 14.28 44.35
C ARG A 10 -6.33 15.11 43.12
N LYS A 11 -5.24 14.77 42.41
CA LYS A 11 -4.89 15.37 41.15
C LYS A 11 -5.85 14.93 40.04
N THR A 12 -6.33 15.87 39.27
CA THR A 12 -7.14 15.61 38.05
C THR A 12 -6.24 15.60 36.85
N TYR A 13 -6.26 14.49 36.09
CA TYR A 13 -5.52 14.35 34.83
C TYR A 13 -6.45 14.46 33.63
N PHE A 14 -5.88 14.96 32.54
CA PHE A 14 -6.51 15.05 31.22
C PHE A 14 -5.66 14.28 30.22
N VAL A 15 -6.33 13.78 29.19
CA VAL A 15 -5.67 13.10 28.07
C VAL A 15 -6.04 13.78 26.77
N ASP A 16 -5.03 14.12 25.99
CA ASP A 16 -5.22 14.49 24.60
C ASP A 16 -5.22 13.24 23.73
N VAL A 17 -6.24 13.09 22.90
CA VAL A 17 -6.40 11.89 22.08
C VAL A 17 -6.48 12.22 20.58
N ILE A 18 -6.04 11.28 19.79
CA ILE A 18 -6.19 11.29 18.33
C ILE A 18 -7.45 10.49 17.99
N LEU A 19 -8.43 11.15 17.39
CA LEU A 19 -9.67 10.53 16.90
C LEU A 19 -9.50 10.08 15.43
N PRO A 20 -10.13 8.97 14.99
CA PRO A 20 -10.12 8.53 13.59
C PRO A 20 -11.06 9.39 12.71
N LEU A 21 -10.85 10.69 12.73
CA LEU A 21 -11.68 11.68 12.04
C LEU A 21 -10.80 12.77 11.40
N SER A 22 -11.31 13.39 10.33
CA SER A 22 -10.68 14.56 9.69
C SER A 22 -10.99 15.84 10.48
N VAL A 23 -10.44 15.95 11.70
CA VAL A 23 -10.60 17.08 12.60
C VAL A 23 -9.25 17.76 12.85
N PRO A 24 -9.23 19.12 12.97
CA PRO A 24 -7.97 19.87 12.97
C PRO A 24 -7.12 19.71 14.24
N ASN A 25 -7.74 19.38 15.39
CA ASN A 25 -7.08 19.42 16.70
C ASN A 25 -7.14 18.07 17.41
N TYR A 26 -6.30 17.92 18.43
CA TYR A 26 -6.48 16.90 19.47
C TYR A 26 -7.71 17.25 20.31
N TYR A 27 -8.35 16.21 20.87
CA TYR A 27 -9.45 16.40 21.80
C TYR A 27 -9.02 15.95 23.17
N SER A 28 -9.24 16.82 24.19
CA SER A 28 -8.92 16.52 25.57
C SER A 28 -10.12 15.91 26.29
N TYR A 29 -9.86 14.84 27.01
CA TYR A 29 -10.83 14.17 27.88
C TYR A 29 -10.29 14.11 29.31
N ARG A 30 -11.20 14.06 30.28
CA ARG A 30 -10.85 13.91 31.68
C ARG A 30 -10.66 12.42 32.00
N LEU A 31 -9.67 12.11 32.88
CA LEU A 31 -9.51 10.77 33.41
C LEU A 31 -10.40 10.54 34.63
N PRO A 32 -11.15 9.41 34.70
CA PRO A 32 -11.66 8.91 35.99
C PRO A 32 -10.50 8.70 36.97
N PHE A 33 -10.71 8.96 38.23
CA PHE A 33 -9.64 8.92 39.22
C PHE A 33 -8.96 7.54 39.31
N GLU A 34 -9.76 6.48 39.14
CA GLU A 34 -9.31 5.08 39.14
C GLU A 34 -8.33 4.77 38.01
N LEU A 35 -8.35 5.57 36.96
CA LEU A 35 -7.52 5.36 35.75
C LEU A 35 -6.27 6.25 35.68
N ASN A 36 -6.05 7.14 36.66
CA ASN A 36 -4.97 8.13 36.65
C ASN A 36 -3.57 7.52 36.44
N ASN A 37 -3.28 6.34 36.95
CA ASN A 37 -1.96 5.70 36.83
C ASN A 37 -1.94 4.54 35.83
N LEU A 38 -3.07 4.25 35.19
CA LEU A 38 -3.22 3.12 34.25
C LEU A 38 -3.10 3.57 32.81
N VAL A 39 -3.49 4.83 32.50
CA VAL A 39 -3.44 5.35 31.13
C VAL A 39 -2.02 5.72 30.75
N LYS A 40 -1.56 5.21 29.60
CA LYS A 40 -0.24 5.48 29.03
C LYS A 40 -0.36 6.02 27.61
N VAL A 41 0.56 6.87 27.20
CA VAL A 41 0.68 7.34 25.82
C VAL A 41 0.81 6.14 24.87
N GLY A 42 0.06 6.17 23.76
CA GLY A 42 0.03 5.10 22.77
C GLY A 42 -0.98 3.98 23.01
N GLN A 43 -1.72 4.00 24.14
CA GLN A 43 -2.86 3.08 24.37
C GLN A 43 -4.10 3.53 23.61
N ARG A 44 -4.96 2.58 23.26
CA ARG A 44 -6.32 2.87 22.78
C ARG A 44 -7.27 3.08 23.94
N VAL A 45 -8.08 4.11 23.80
CA VAL A 45 -9.15 4.44 24.74
C VAL A 45 -10.47 4.59 23.99
N ILE A 46 -11.58 4.32 24.67
CA ILE A 46 -12.93 4.62 24.18
C ILE A 46 -13.33 5.98 24.71
N VAL A 47 -13.74 6.86 23.79
CA VAL A 47 -14.15 8.22 24.12
C VAL A 47 -15.48 8.59 23.48
N PRO A 48 -16.37 9.32 24.17
CA PRO A 48 -17.64 9.78 23.64
C PRO A 48 -17.44 11.09 22.83
N LEU A 49 -17.95 11.14 21.61
CA LEU A 49 -17.96 12.35 20.78
C LEU A 49 -19.39 12.68 20.32
N GLY A 50 -19.83 13.92 20.49
CA GLY A 50 -21.22 14.31 20.24
C GLY A 50 -22.17 13.76 21.28
N ARG A 51 -23.44 13.51 20.94
CA ARG A 51 -24.45 13.05 21.92
C ARG A 51 -24.35 11.55 22.22
N ASN A 52 -24.17 10.69 21.18
CA ASN A 52 -24.34 9.25 21.34
C ASN A 52 -23.33 8.42 20.53
N LYS A 53 -22.12 8.94 20.23
CA LYS A 53 -21.12 8.19 19.45
C LYS A 53 -19.88 7.92 20.26
N LEU A 54 -19.46 6.65 20.31
CA LEU A 54 -18.19 6.24 20.89
C LEU A 54 -17.15 6.01 19.78
N TYR A 55 -15.92 6.43 20.03
CA TYR A 55 -14.80 6.27 19.13
C TYR A 55 -13.62 5.63 19.84
N THR A 56 -12.90 4.78 19.13
CA THR A 56 -11.57 4.37 19.56
C THR A 56 -10.60 5.50 19.23
N ALA A 57 -9.92 5.97 20.23
CA ALA A 57 -8.91 7.01 20.10
C ALA A 57 -7.54 6.51 20.60
N ILE A 58 -6.46 7.12 20.17
CA ILE A 58 -5.10 6.88 20.68
C ILE A 58 -4.73 8.00 21.63
N VAL A 59 -4.25 7.64 22.82
CA VAL A 59 -3.70 8.61 23.79
C VAL A 59 -2.41 9.20 23.25
N ASN A 60 -2.40 10.51 23.05
CA ASN A 60 -1.24 11.25 22.55
C ASN A 60 -0.44 11.89 23.71
N ASN A 61 -1.13 12.40 24.73
CA ASN A 61 -0.51 13.06 25.87
C ASN A 61 -1.36 12.88 27.12
N VAL A 62 -0.72 12.88 28.30
CA VAL A 62 -1.38 12.89 29.61
C VAL A 62 -0.84 14.11 30.38
N HIS A 63 -1.73 14.97 30.89
CA HIS A 63 -1.34 16.23 31.52
C HIS A 63 -2.32 16.70 32.61
N GLU A 64 -1.90 17.69 33.38
CA GLU A 64 -2.71 18.32 34.44
C GLU A 64 -3.34 19.66 33.99
N ASN A 65 -3.05 20.14 32.77
CA ASN A 65 -3.56 21.43 32.28
C ASN A 65 -5.06 21.35 32.01
N ILE A 66 -5.82 22.26 32.58
CA ILE A 66 -7.28 22.30 32.40
C ILE A 66 -7.61 22.84 31.00
N PRO A 67 -8.33 22.09 30.16
CA PRO A 67 -8.78 22.54 28.84
C PRO A 67 -9.73 23.75 28.94
N SER A 68 -9.72 24.61 27.90
CA SER A 68 -10.56 25.82 27.83
C SER A 68 -12.05 25.52 27.58
N TYR A 69 -12.43 24.28 27.46
CA TYR A 69 -13.81 23.82 27.19
C TYR A 69 -14.20 22.68 28.12
N PRO A 70 -15.51 22.47 28.36
CA PRO A 70 -15.99 21.35 29.19
C PRO A 70 -15.58 20.01 28.59
N THR A 71 -14.86 19.20 29.36
CA THR A 71 -14.37 17.89 28.95
C THR A 71 -15.28 16.77 29.44
N LYS A 72 -15.49 15.75 28.59
CA LYS A 72 -16.08 14.47 28.98
C LYS A 72 -15.01 13.54 29.55
N TYR A 73 -15.45 12.48 30.22
CA TYR A 73 -14.55 11.42 30.66
C TYR A 73 -14.25 10.44 29.54
N ILE A 74 -13.11 9.76 29.60
CA ILE A 74 -12.90 8.53 28.84
C ILE A 74 -13.78 7.44 29.44
N GLU A 75 -14.27 6.52 28.60
CA GLU A 75 -15.15 5.42 29.03
C GLU A 75 -14.35 4.17 29.43
N TYR A 76 -13.32 3.83 28.64
CA TYR A 76 -12.60 2.59 28.84
C TYR A 76 -11.19 2.60 28.22
N ILE A 77 -10.24 1.84 28.82
CA ILE A 77 -8.91 1.55 28.27
C ILE A 77 -8.98 0.17 27.60
N LEU A 78 -8.58 0.10 26.31
CA LEU A 78 -8.68 -1.14 25.53
C LEU A 78 -7.44 -2.03 25.60
N ASP A 79 -6.29 -1.45 25.91
CA ASP A 79 -5.00 -2.12 25.87
C ASP A 79 -4.32 -2.07 27.24
N GLU A 80 -3.72 -3.15 27.65
CA GLU A 80 -2.88 -3.22 28.84
C GLU A 80 -1.54 -2.48 28.62
N PHE A 81 -0.98 -2.60 27.41
CA PHE A 81 0.26 -1.95 26.99
C PHE A 81 0.02 -1.05 25.78
N PRO A 82 0.85 0.02 25.60
CA PRO A 82 0.79 0.85 24.40
C PRO A 82 0.93 0.02 23.13
N ILE A 83 0.04 0.25 22.15
CA ILE A 83 0.11 -0.37 20.82
C ILE A 83 0.73 0.54 19.78
N VAL A 84 0.98 1.79 20.12
CA VAL A 84 1.64 2.82 19.31
C VAL A 84 2.81 3.37 20.10
N THR A 85 3.99 3.47 19.49
CA THR A 85 5.20 3.98 20.12
C THR A 85 5.26 5.51 20.05
N ALA A 86 6.10 6.13 20.88
CA ALA A 86 6.35 7.58 20.83
C ALA A 86 6.92 8.01 19.46
N ASN A 87 7.81 7.21 18.87
CA ASN A 87 8.35 7.47 17.53
C ASN A 87 7.26 7.47 16.46
N GLN A 88 6.26 6.56 16.56
CA GLN A 88 5.12 6.57 15.64
C GLN A 88 4.26 7.83 15.80
N LEU A 89 3.95 8.26 17.02
CA LEU A 89 3.19 9.49 17.26
C LEU A 89 3.91 10.71 16.67
N ALA A 90 5.22 10.80 16.87
CA ALA A 90 6.06 11.85 16.28
C ALA A 90 6.07 11.77 14.74
N LEU A 91 6.10 10.55 14.17
CA LEU A 91 6.00 10.33 12.73
C LEU A 91 4.63 10.76 12.18
N TRP A 92 3.53 10.40 12.88
CA TRP A 92 2.18 10.77 12.46
C TRP A 92 1.96 12.28 12.46
N ASP A 93 2.48 12.96 13.48
CA ASP A 93 2.42 14.43 13.54
C ASP A 93 3.22 15.07 12.40
N TRP A 94 4.42 14.54 12.12
CA TRP A 94 5.21 15.01 10.98
C TRP A 94 4.48 14.78 9.64
N ILE A 95 3.87 13.60 9.41
CA ILE A 95 3.10 13.31 8.19
C ILE A 95 1.92 14.28 8.05
N ALA A 96 1.16 14.48 9.13
CA ALA A 96 0.02 15.40 9.14
C ALA A 96 0.45 16.84 8.79
N ASN A 97 1.61 17.25 9.29
CA ASN A 97 2.17 18.58 9.03
C ASN A 97 2.76 18.72 7.64
N TYR A 98 3.53 17.74 7.18
CA TYR A 98 4.22 17.81 5.88
C TYR A 98 3.23 17.65 4.71
N TYR A 99 2.33 16.67 4.77
CA TYR A 99 1.37 16.38 3.72
C TYR A 99 0.04 17.12 3.85
N MET A 100 -0.05 18.07 4.77
CA MET A 100 -1.19 18.97 4.95
C MET A 100 -2.53 18.25 5.13
N CYS A 101 -2.54 17.22 5.97
CA CYS A 101 -3.73 16.49 6.34
C CYS A 101 -3.99 16.54 7.86
N HIS A 102 -5.10 15.96 8.31
CA HIS A 102 -5.40 15.85 9.74
C HIS A 102 -4.76 14.60 10.33
N ILE A 103 -4.35 14.69 11.61
CA ILE A 103 -3.68 13.58 12.29
C ILE A 103 -4.57 12.34 12.41
N GLY A 104 -5.89 12.51 12.53
CA GLY A 104 -6.86 11.42 12.52
C GLY A 104 -6.88 10.65 11.20
N GLU A 105 -6.62 11.32 10.06
CA GLU A 105 -6.48 10.66 8.76
C GLU A 105 -5.20 9.81 8.71
N VAL A 106 -4.12 10.27 9.35
CA VAL A 106 -2.89 9.48 9.50
C VAL A 106 -3.12 8.25 10.36
N MET A 107 -3.80 8.39 11.51
CA MET A 107 -4.21 7.27 12.35
C MET A 107 -5.03 6.23 11.57
N ILE A 108 -5.98 6.67 10.74
CA ILE A 108 -6.80 5.78 9.90
C ILE A 108 -5.92 5.00 8.91
N ALA A 109 -4.94 5.63 8.30
CA ALA A 109 -4.04 4.98 7.35
C ALA A 109 -3.04 4.04 8.03
N ALA A 110 -2.55 4.39 9.21
CA ALA A 110 -1.54 3.67 9.95
C ALA A 110 -2.08 2.39 10.58
N LEU A 111 -3.17 2.48 11.34
CA LEU A 111 -3.67 1.34 12.11
C LEU A 111 -4.42 0.34 11.22
N PRO A 112 -4.20 -0.97 11.40
CA PRO A 112 -5.06 -2.02 10.86
C PRO A 112 -6.53 -1.82 11.27
N SER A 113 -7.47 -2.15 10.37
CA SER A 113 -8.90 -1.91 10.63
C SER A 113 -9.43 -2.65 11.86
N SER A 114 -8.92 -3.84 12.17
CA SER A 114 -9.31 -4.61 13.36
C SER A 114 -8.80 -4.02 14.68
N LEU A 115 -7.88 -3.06 14.66
CA LEU A 115 -7.49 -2.26 15.82
C LEU A 115 -8.35 -1.00 16.00
N LYS A 116 -9.14 -0.63 14.98
CA LYS A 116 -10.11 0.46 15.04
C LYS A 116 -11.46 -0.15 15.40
N LEU A 117 -11.86 -0.05 16.65
CA LEU A 117 -13.18 -0.48 17.05
C LEU A 117 -14.21 0.51 16.50
N ALA A 118 -15.23 -0.01 15.82
CA ALA A 118 -16.40 0.78 15.48
C ALA A 118 -17.48 0.46 16.53
N SER A 119 -18.13 1.48 17.04
CA SER A 119 -19.43 1.27 17.73
C SER A 119 -20.44 0.91 16.66
N GLU A 120 -20.93 -0.30 16.71
CA GLU A 120 -22.08 -0.69 15.90
C GLU A 120 -23.34 -0.24 16.64
N THR A 121 -24.14 0.58 16.00
CA THR A 121 -25.43 0.99 16.53
C THR A 121 -26.35 -0.23 16.48
N LYS A 122 -26.64 -0.82 17.63
CA LYS A 122 -27.63 -1.88 17.81
C LYS A 122 -28.88 -1.28 18.39
N ILE A 123 -30.01 -1.79 17.96
CA ILE A 123 -31.30 -1.45 18.52
C ILE A 123 -31.84 -2.61 19.32
N VAL A 124 -32.42 -2.32 20.46
CA VAL A 124 -33.10 -3.25 21.35
C VAL A 124 -34.55 -2.76 21.63
N ARG A 125 -35.44 -3.67 21.86
CA ARG A 125 -36.83 -3.33 22.25
C ARG A 125 -36.83 -2.59 23.58
N ASN A 126 -37.66 -1.54 23.69
CA ASN A 126 -37.88 -0.83 24.97
C ASN A 126 -39.09 -1.42 25.70
N THR A 127 -38.85 -2.24 26.66
CA THR A 127 -39.88 -2.96 27.42
C THR A 127 -40.77 -2.09 28.36
N PHE A 128 -40.46 -0.80 28.50
CA PHE A 128 -41.16 0.12 29.39
C PHE A 128 -42.28 0.97 28.70
N SER A 129 -42.51 0.81 27.40
CA SER A 129 -43.44 1.69 26.65
C SER A 129 -44.62 1.00 25.96
N GLU A 130 -45.03 -0.20 26.37
CA GLU A 130 -45.93 -1.07 25.60
C GLU A 130 -47.41 -0.63 25.54
N ASN A 131 -47.85 0.39 26.27
CA ASN A 131 -49.32 0.64 26.38
C ASN A 131 -49.86 1.89 25.67
N GLU A 132 -49.05 2.77 25.06
CA GLU A 132 -49.62 4.04 24.53
C GLU A 132 -49.71 4.13 22.99
N TYR A 133 -49.10 3.24 22.19
CA TYR A 133 -48.97 3.43 20.75
C TYR A 133 -49.32 2.24 19.85
N ILE A 134 -49.88 1.15 20.39
CA ILE A 134 -50.13 -0.10 19.64
C ILE A 134 -51.04 0.11 18.41
N ASP A 135 -52.02 1.00 18.47
CA ASP A 135 -52.96 1.27 17.39
C ASP A 135 -52.44 2.24 16.32
N GLN A 136 -51.21 2.75 16.44
CA GLN A 136 -50.60 3.73 15.54
C GLN A 136 -49.27 3.27 14.94
N LEU A 137 -48.92 1.99 15.01
CA LEU A 137 -47.72 1.43 14.46
C LEU A 137 -47.84 1.24 12.94
N LEU A 138 -46.79 1.61 12.21
CA LEU A 138 -46.66 1.32 10.80
C LEU A 138 -46.24 -0.14 10.60
N ASP A 139 -46.67 -0.77 9.49
CA ASP A 139 -46.26 -2.16 9.16
C ASP A 139 -44.76 -2.42 9.27
N GLN A 140 -43.96 -1.42 8.89
CA GLN A 140 -42.49 -1.50 8.98
C GLN A 140 -41.98 -1.44 10.42
N GLU A 141 -42.66 -0.73 11.30
CA GLU A 141 -42.31 -0.67 12.74
C GLU A 141 -42.62 -2.00 13.42
N ILE A 142 -43.74 -2.62 13.05
CA ILE A 142 -44.20 -3.94 13.54
C ILE A 142 -43.16 -5.00 13.14
N LEU A 143 -42.73 -5.05 11.87
CA LEU A 143 -41.71 -5.99 11.39
C LEU A 143 -40.40 -5.90 12.17
N ILE A 144 -39.98 -4.68 12.51
CA ILE A 144 -38.75 -4.48 13.31
C ILE A 144 -38.96 -4.95 14.75
N LEU A 145 -40.13 -4.67 15.35
CA LEU A 145 -40.43 -5.11 16.72
C LEU A 145 -40.53 -6.63 16.84
N ASP A 146 -41.14 -7.31 15.87
CA ASP A 146 -41.21 -8.78 15.81
C ASP A 146 -39.83 -9.40 15.63
N ALA A 147 -39.00 -8.81 14.76
CA ALA A 147 -37.63 -9.27 14.59
C ALA A 147 -36.77 -9.04 15.85
N LEU A 148 -37.01 -7.96 16.60
CA LEU A 148 -36.35 -7.70 17.89
C LEU A 148 -36.83 -8.67 18.98
N GLU A 149 -38.06 -9.12 18.93
CA GLU A 149 -38.58 -10.12 19.88
C GLU A 149 -37.90 -11.47 19.70
N VAL A 150 -37.58 -11.85 18.46
CA VAL A 150 -36.91 -13.12 18.15
C VAL A 150 -35.38 -13.02 18.32
N ALA A 151 -34.76 -11.94 17.86
CA ALA A 151 -33.28 -11.77 17.85
C ALA A 151 -32.74 -11.10 19.11
N GLY A 152 -33.59 -10.41 19.90
CA GLY A 152 -33.18 -9.60 21.04
C GLY A 152 -32.51 -8.30 20.70
N VAL A 153 -31.63 -8.30 19.70
CA VAL A 153 -30.80 -7.17 19.27
C VAL A 153 -30.66 -7.19 17.75
N LEU A 154 -30.82 -6.05 17.09
CA LEU A 154 -30.60 -5.90 15.64
C LEU A 154 -29.60 -4.80 15.36
N SER A 155 -28.74 -4.99 14.35
CA SER A 155 -27.94 -3.91 13.77
C SER A 155 -28.76 -3.10 12.76
N LEU A 156 -28.29 -1.91 12.38
CA LEU A 156 -28.93 -1.13 11.30
C LEU A 156 -28.87 -1.85 9.94
N GLU A 157 -27.88 -2.72 9.74
CA GLU A 157 -27.75 -3.57 8.57
C GLU A 157 -28.83 -4.66 8.54
N ASP A 158 -29.08 -5.30 9.68
CA ASP A 158 -30.16 -6.29 9.84
C ASP A 158 -31.53 -5.66 9.57
N VAL A 159 -31.78 -4.45 10.08
CA VAL A 159 -33.02 -3.69 9.79
C VAL A 159 -33.12 -3.38 8.30
N GLY A 160 -32.02 -3.07 7.64
CA GLY A 160 -31.99 -2.85 6.18
C GLY A 160 -32.35 -4.10 5.39
N GLN A 161 -31.91 -5.26 5.82
CA GLN A 161 -32.28 -6.55 5.21
C GLN A 161 -33.74 -6.93 5.46
N ILE A 162 -34.23 -6.72 6.69
CA ILE A 162 -35.64 -7.01 7.06
C ILE A 162 -36.59 -6.17 6.25
N LEU A 163 -36.27 -4.88 6.01
CA LEU A 163 -37.14 -3.95 5.30
C LEU A 163 -36.88 -3.86 3.77
N ASP A 164 -35.86 -4.58 3.29
CA ASP A 164 -35.34 -4.46 1.93
C ASP A 164 -35.04 -3.00 1.53
N LYS A 165 -34.44 -2.24 2.44
CA LYS A 165 -34.15 -0.82 2.26
C LYS A 165 -32.69 -0.49 2.57
N LYS A 166 -32.06 0.31 1.68
CA LYS A 166 -30.69 0.85 1.90
C LYS A 166 -30.62 1.98 2.92
N VAL A 167 -31.73 2.66 3.19
CA VAL A 167 -31.81 3.80 4.11
C VAL A 167 -32.89 3.54 5.15
N VAL A 168 -32.47 3.17 6.36
CA VAL A 168 -33.36 2.80 7.47
C VAL A 168 -33.42 3.85 8.60
N TYR A 169 -32.54 4.84 8.54
CA TYR A 169 -32.45 5.90 9.56
C TYR A 169 -33.75 6.61 9.89
N PRO A 170 -34.60 7.02 8.91
CA PRO A 170 -35.86 7.72 9.21
C PRO A 170 -36.81 6.88 10.04
N ILE A 171 -36.90 5.57 9.78
CA ILE A 171 -37.78 4.64 10.50
C ILE A 171 -37.25 4.40 11.91
N VAL A 172 -35.98 4.15 12.04
CA VAL A 172 -35.32 3.95 13.36
C VAL A 172 -35.42 5.24 14.21
N ASP A 173 -35.24 6.42 13.66
CA ASP A 173 -35.41 7.70 14.36
C ASP A 173 -36.86 7.93 14.82
N GLN A 174 -37.82 7.55 14.00
CA GLN A 174 -39.25 7.60 14.35
C GLN A 174 -39.57 6.64 15.51
N MET A 175 -39.08 5.40 15.46
CA MET A 175 -39.24 4.42 16.55
C MET A 175 -38.57 4.84 17.86
N LEU A 176 -37.43 5.51 17.76
CA LEU A 176 -36.74 6.11 18.93
C LEU A 176 -37.57 7.25 19.53
N ARG A 177 -38.13 8.13 18.71
CA ARG A 177 -39.02 9.22 19.17
C ARG A 177 -40.32 8.71 19.78
N LYS A 178 -40.86 7.61 19.26
CA LYS A 178 -42.00 6.91 19.84
C LYS A 178 -41.62 6.08 21.09
N ASN A 179 -40.34 6.05 21.46
CA ASN A 179 -39.83 5.30 22.58
C ASN A 179 -40.03 3.78 22.52
N LEU A 180 -40.22 3.25 21.28
CA LEU A 180 -40.43 1.81 21.04
C LEU A 180 -39.17 0.98 21.12
N ILE A 181 -38.04 1.61 20.78
CA ILE A 181 -36.71 1.00 20.77
C ILE A 181 -35.71 1.88 21.52
N LYS A 182 -34.66 1.26 21.99
CA LYS A 182 -33.46 1.94 22.54
C LYS A 182 -32.25 1.62 21.70
N VAL A 183 -31.29 2.55 21.67
CA VAL A 183 -30.00 2.32 21.03
C VAL A 183 -29.05 1.78 22.08
N GLU A 184 -28.55 0.57 21.84
CA GLU A 184 -27.43 -0.01 22.56
C GLU A 184 -26.18 0.07 21.68
N GLN A 185 -25.08 0.57 22.23
CA GLN A 185 -23.80 0.61 21.52
C GLN A 185 -22.94 -0.56 21.99
N GLU A 186 -22.74 -1.53 21.15
CA GLU A 186 -21.85 -2.64 21.42
C GLU A 186 -20.49 -2.40 20.77
N ILE A 187 -19.42 -2.57 21.54
CA ILE A 187 -18.05 -2.47 21.05
C ILE A 187 -17.63 -3.84 20.55
N LYS A 188 -17.61 -4.02 19.24
CA LYS A 188 -17.12 -5.26 18.63
C LYS A 188 -15.58 -5.30 18.64
N ARG A 189 -15.00 -6.30 19.29
CA ARG A 189 -13.60 -6.66 19.09
C ARG A 189 -13.44 -7.30 17.72
N LEU A 190 -12.90 -6.56 16.74
CA LEU A 190 -12.72 -7.05 15.37
C LEU A 190 -11.55 -8.04 15.24
N TYR A 191 -10.57 -7.98 16.14
CA TYR A 191 -9.45 -8.93 16.14
C TYR A 191 -9.78 -10.19 16.92
N ARG A 192 -9.61 -11.34 16.29
CA ARG A 192 -9.71 -12.66 16.90
C ARG A 192 -8.39 -13.40 16.68
N PRO A 193 -7.64 -13.75 17.74
CA PRO A 193 -6.46 -14.58 17.61
C PRO A 193 -6.82 -15.95 17.01
N LYS A 194 -5.89 -16.55 16.27
CA LYS A 194 -6.02 -17.95 15.86
C LYS A 194 -5.52 -18.80 17.02
N LEU A 195 -6.42 -19.58 17.60
CA LEU A 195 -6.11 -20.42 18.75
C LEU A 195 -5.93 -21.87 18.31
N LYS A 196 -4.88 -22.50 18.80
CA LYS A 196 -4.66 -23.93 18.76
C LYS A 196 -5.04 -24.50 20.13
N LYS A 197 -5.86 -25.53 20.12
CA LYS A 197 -6.25 -26.22 21.34
C LYS A 197 -5.23 -27.33 21.61
N LEU A 198 -4.57 -27.24 22.74
CA LEU A 198 -3.57 -28.18 23.20
C LEU A 198 -4.12 -29.01 24.33
N ILE A 199 -3.77 -30.29 24.34
CA ILE A 199 -4.10 -31.24 25.39
C ILE A 199 -2.80 -31.63 26.09
N THR A 200 -2.83 -31.53 27.42
CA THR A 200 -1.69 -31.88 28.26
C THR A 200 -2.16 -32.77 29.39
N LEU A 201 -1.30 -33.67 29.90
CA LEU A 201 -1.55 -34.43 31.12
C LEU A 201 -1.58 -33.42 32.31
N ALA A 202 -2.54 -33.54 33.19
CA ALA A 202 -2.63 -32.65 34.33
C ALA A 202 -1.38 -32.77 35.21
N LEU A 203 -0.95 -31.68 35.85
CA LEU A 203 0.29 -31.59 36.63
C LEU A 203 0.37 -32.69 37.72
N ASP A 204 -0.79 -33.08 38.30
CA ASP A 204 -0.86 -34.14 39.31
C ASP A 204 -0.48 -35.51 38.79
N PHE A 205 -0.45 -35.72 37.48
CA PHE A 205 -0.16 -37.03 36.86
C PHE A 205 1.12 -37.03 36.01
N GLN A 206 1.91 -35.95 36.01
CA GLN A 206 3.14 -35.83 35.19
C GLN A 206 4.37 -36.50 35.79
N SER A 207 4.24 -37.42 36.73
CA SER A 207 5.37 -38.23 37.22
C SER A 207 5.08 -39.72 37.03
N PRO A 208 6.08 -40.57 36.79
CA PRO A 208 5.85 -41.98 36.48
C PRO A 208 4.96 -42.74 37.49
N ASN A 209 5.16 -42.49 38.78
CA ASN A 209 4.36 -43.10 39.84
C ASN A 209 2.91 -42.57 39.91
N LYS A 210 2.66 -41.35 39.49
CA LYS A 210 1.33 -40.73 39.49
C LYS A 210 0.58 -40.96 38.20
N THR A 211 1.27 -41.27 37.12
CA THR A 211 0.66 -41.63 35.85
C THR A 211 -0.12 -42.96 35.99
N ALA A 212 0.37 -43.90 36.79
CA ALA A 212 -0.35 -45.13 37.10
C ALA A 212 -1.72 -44.85 37.76
N THR A 213 -1.80 -43.88 38.66
CA THR A 213 -3.04 -43.45 39.32
C THR A 213 -4.06 -42.90 38.32
N ALA A 214 -3.61 -42.21 37.24
CA ALA A 214 -4.51 -41.74 36.20
C ALA A 214 -5.24 -42.92 35.50
N PHE A 215 -4.58 -44.06 35.30
CA PHE A 215 -5.19 -45.24 34.73
C PHE A 215 -6.19 -45.89 35.71
N GLU A 216 -5.89 -45.90 36.99
CA GLU A 216 -6.84 -46.38 37.99
C GLU A 216 -8.15 -45.56 38.02
N LEU A 217 -8.06 -44.21 37.90
CA LEU A 217 -9.20 -43.30 37.84
C LEU A 217 -10.06 -43.46 36.54
N ILE A 218 -9.50 -44.02 35.48
CA ILE A 218 -10.23 -44.28 34.25
C ILE A 218 -11.20 -45.46 34.47
N GLY A 219 -10.81 -46.47 35.27
CA GLY A 219 -11.58 -47.67 35.51
C GLY A 219 -11.76 -48.50 34.25
N ARG A 220 -12.94 -49.14 34.05
CA ARG A 220 -13.25 -50.01 32.92
C ARG A 220 -13.71 -49.22 31.67
N ALA A 221 -12.87 -48.28 31.17
CA ALA A 221 -13.18 -47.48 29.98
C ALA A 221 -12.07 -47.58 28.92
N PRO A 222 -12.00 -48.67 28.14
CA PRO A 222 -10.86 -48.97 27.25
C PRO A 222 -10.56 -47.83 26.24
N LYS A 223 -11.56 -47.16 25.69
CA LYS A 223 -11.34 -46.01 24.78
C LYS A 223 -10.69 -44.80 25.47
N GLN A 224 -10.90 -44.61 26.78
CA GLN A 224 -10.22 -43.54 27.52
C GLN A 224 -8.78 -43.94 27.84
N GLU A 225 -8.55 -45.20 28.10
CA GLU A 225 -7.22 -45.79 28.33
C GLU A 225 -6.35 -45.68 27.08
N ASP A 226 -6.89 -46.08 25.92
CA ASP A 226 -6.20 -45.97 24.63
C ASP A 226 -5.82 -44.51 24.31
N LEU A 227 -6.72 -43.55 24.53
CA LEU A 227 -6.44 -42.14 24.32
C LEU A 227 -5.34 -41.62 25.25
N LEU A 228 -5.35 -42.00 26.51
CA LEU A 228 -4.34 -41.61 27.50
C LEU A 228 -2.98 -42.21 27.17
N LEU A 229 -2.92 -43.47 26.80
CA LEU A 229 -1.69 -44.15 26.35
C LEU A 229 -1.12 -43.45 25.14
N LYS A 230 -1.96 -43.12 24.17
CA LYS A 230 -1.53 -42.40 22.96
C LYS A 230 -1.01 -41.00 23.26
N LEU A 231 -1.67 -40.26 24.18
CA LEU A 231 -1.16 -38.96 24.62
C LEU A 231 0.23 -39.10 25.24
N ILE A 232 0.41 -40.03 26.19
CA ILE A 232 1.68 -40.26 26.88
C ILE A 232 2.76 -40.62 25.84
N GLN A 233 2.47 -41.54 24.93
CA GLN A 233 3.42 -41.94 23.86
C GLN A 233 3.86 -40.75 23.00
N LEU A 234 2.96 -39.82 22.67
CA LEU A 234 3.24 -38.70 21.80
C LEU A 234 3.85 -37.50 22.54
N SER A 235 3.56 -37.33 23.84
CA SER A 235 3.96 -36.18 24.64
C SER A 235 5.23 -36.37 25.46
N GLN A 236 5.68 -37.63 25.66
CA GLN A 236 6.81 -37.92 26.53
C GLN A 236 8.15 -37.58 25.85
N GLU A 237 8.85 -36.62 26.41
CA GLU A 237 10.21 -36.23 26.01
C GLU A 237 11.11 -36.35 27.24
N GLY A 238 11.71 -37.54 27.43
CA GLY A 238 12.49 -37.85 28.62
C GLY A 238 11.61 -37.96 29.89
N GLU A 239 11.86 -37.12 30.89
CA GLU A 239 11.06 -37.06 32.11
C GLU A 239 9.90 -36.04 32.06
N ASN A 240 9.77 -35.27 30.96
CA ASN A 240 8.78 -34.23 30.79
C ASN A 240 7.67 -34.66 29.81
N TYR A 241 6.50 -34.04 29.97
CA TYR A 241 5.35 -34.22 29.10
C TYR A 241 5.05 -32.93 28.36
N SER A 242 5.16 -32.96 27.02
CA SER A 242 4.81 -31.83 26.15
C SER A 242 3.31 -31.80 25.82
N SER A 243 2.79 -30.65 25.44
CA SER A 243 1.38 -30.51 25.02
C SER A 243 1.18 -30.93 23.58
N ILE A 244 0.12 -31.64 23.29
CA ILE A 244 -0.21 -32.16 21.94
C ILE A 244 -1.42 -31.45 21.37
N ASP A 245 -1.42 -31.20 20.06
CA ASP A 245 -2.59 -30.65 19.38
C ASP A 245 -3.80 -31.55 19.52
N LYS A 246 -4.93 -30.97 19.87
CA LYS A 246 -6.19 -31.72 20.07
C LYS A 246 -6.61 -32.50 18.83
N LYS A 247 -6.41 -31.94 17.62
CA LYS A 247 -6.77 -32.62 16.37
C LYS A 247 -5.82 -33.78 16.08
N ASP A 248 -4.53 -33.54 16.28
CA ASP A 248 -3.50 -34.57 16.04
C ASP A 248 -3.65 -35.73 17.01
N LEU A 249 -3.95 -35.45 18.29
CA LEU A 249 -4.24 -36.46 19.28
C LEU A 249 -5.47 -37.31 18.91
N LEU A 250 -6.59 -36.67 18.52
CA LEU A 250 -7.81 -37.37 18.11
C LEU A 250 -7.60 -38.18 16.82
N ALA A 251 -6.84 -37.65 15.86
CA ALA A 251 -6.50 -38.38 14.64
C ALA A 251 -5.61 -39.60 14.93
N ALA A 252 -4.61 -39.46 15.79
CA ALA A 252 -3.67 -40.53 16.14
C ALA A 252 -4.30 -41.63 17.00
N SER A 253 -5.28 -41.25 17.86
CA SER A 253 -5.95 -42.23 18.74
C SER A 253 -7.22 -42.82 18.15
N GLY A 254 -7.81 -42.21 17.10
CA GLY A 254 -9.13 -42.59 16.60
C GLY A 254 -10.29 -42.35 17.59
N ALA A 255 -10.03 -41.64 18.68
CA ALA A 255 -11.01 -41.41 19.73
C ALA A 255 -11.99 -40.29 19.39
N SER A 256 -13.23 -40.40 19.92
CA SER A 256 -14.24 -39.35 19.75
C SER A 256 -14.02 -38.20 20.73
N LEU A 257 -14.57 -37.01 20.39
CA LEU A 257 -14.57 -35.83 21.27
C LEU A 257 -15.19 -36.12 22.65
N ALA A 258 -16.19 -37.03 22.73
CA ALA A 258 -16.83 -37.40 23.96
C ALA A 258 -15.86 -38.13 24.90
N VAL A 259 -14.99 -39.01 24.37
CA VAL A 259 -13.95 -39.73 25.13
C VAL A 259 -12.96 -38.75 25.73
N LEU A 260 -12.45 -37.81 24.92
CA LEU A 260 -11.53 -36.75 25.35
C LEU A 260 -12.15 -35.88 26.46
N ASN A 261 -13.39 -35.41 26.24
CA ASN A 261 -14.11 -34.60 27.21
C ASN A 261 -14.36 -35.34 28.51
N GLY A 262 -14.50 -36.68 28.45
CA GLY A 262 -14.59 -37.53 29.65
C GLY A 262 -13.32 -37.50 30.50
N LEU A 263 -12.14 -37.53 29.89
CA LEU A 263 -10.86 -37.44 30.59
C LEU A 263 -10.61 -36.00 31.13
N ILE A 264 -11.04 -34.98 30.39
CA ILE A 264 -10.97 -33.60 30.90
C ILE A 264 -11.89 -33.38 32.11
N LYS A 265 -13.11 -33.92 32.09
CA LYS A 265 -14.03 -33.90 33.25
C LYS A 265 -13.50 -34.62 34.48
N LYS A 266 -12.70 -35.66 34.29
CA LYS A 266 -12.02 -36.38 35.36
C LYS A 266 -10.74 -35.65 35.84
N ASN A 267 -10.44 -34.47 35.32
CA ASN A 267 -9.22 -33.68 35.58
C ASN A 267 -7.90 -34.46 35.30
N ILE A 268 -7.95 -35.52 34.49
CA ILE A 268 -6.76 -36.25 34.07
C ILE A 268 -6.03 -35.49 32.94
N LEU A 269 -6.79 -34.87 32.02
CA LEU A 269 -6.28 -34.03 30.95
C LEU A 269 -6.71 -32.59 31.12
N VAL A 270 -5.84 -31.67 30.69
CA VAL A 270 -6.12 -30.24 30.69
C VAL A 270 -6.10 -29.74 29.23
N GLU A 271 -7.18 -29.09 28.83
CA GLU A 271 -7.25 -28.36 27.55
C GLU A 271 -6.78 -26.92 27.78
N SER A 272 -5.73 -26.53 27.06
CA SER A 272 -5.24 -25.17 27.01
C SER A 272 -5.40 -24.60 25.60
N SER A 273 -5.36 -23.27 25.48
CA SER A 273 -5.41 -22.61 24.18
C SER A 273 -4.16 -21.77 24.00
N GLN A 274 -3.44 -22.04 22.93
CA GLN A 274 -2.24 -21.27 22.56
C GLN A 274 -2.54 -20.43 21.33
N GLU A 275 -2.15 -19.16 21.34
CA GLU A 275 -2.21 -18.31 20.17
C GLU A 275 -1.12 -18.75 19.18
N ILE A 276 -1.53 -19.05 17.94
CA ILE A 276 -0.63 -19.48 16.88
C ILE A 276 -0.65 -18.51 15.70
N SER A 277 0.49 -18.42 15.01
CA SER A 277 0.60 -17.61 13.81
C SER A 277 -0.28 -18.15 12.68
N ARG A 278 -0.89 -17.23 11.91
CA ARG A 278 -1.61 -17.53 10.67
C ARG A 278 -0.68 -17.82 9.49
N PHE A 279 0.59 -17.47 9.61
CA PHE A 279 1.55 -17.55 8.51
C PHE A 279 2.23 -18.93 8.39
N GLY A 280 2.02 -19.83 9.34
CA GLY A 280 2.70 -21.14 9.38
C GLY A 280 4.20 -21.01 9.65
N SER A 281 4.85 -22.10 10.04
CA SER A 281 6.30 -22.17 10.22
C SER A 281 6.99 -22.55 8.89
N TYR A 282 8.22 -22.06 8.71
CA TYR A 282 9.07 -22.44 7.59
C TYR A 282 9.80 -23.76 7.92
N ASN A 283 9.44 -24.83 7.21
CA ASN A 283 10.02 -26.18 7.43
C ASN A 283 11.11 -26.54 6.40
N GLY A 284 11.59 -25.56 5.61
CA GLY A 284 12.64 -25.79 4.62
C GLY A 284 14.04 -25.61 5.20
N GLU A 285 15.05 -26.13 4.52
CA GLU A 285 16.45 -25.87 4.84
C GLU A 285 16.78 -24.39 4.67
N GLN A 286 17.51 -23.83 5.63
CA GLN A 286 18.04 -22.47 5.54
C GLN A 286 19.31 -22.50 4.68
N LEU A 287 19.39 -21.54 3.75
CA LEU A 287 20.58 -21.35 2.93
C LEU A 287 21.63 -20.56 3.71
N GLU A 288 22.89 -21.01 3.58
CA GLU A 288 24.04 -20.19 3.95
C GLU A 288 24.16 -18.97 3.02
N ASP A 289 24.92 -17.97 3.46
CA ASP A 289 25.21 -16.82 2.63
C ASP A 289 26.02 -17.24 1.41
N LYS A 290 25.62 -16.73 0.26
CA LYS A 290 26.44 -16.84 -0.93
C LYS A 290 27.64 -15.92 -0.78
N ASN A 291 28.81 -16.40 -1.18
CA ASN A 291 29.99 -15.53 -1.31
C ASN A 291 29.67 -14.41 -2.32
N LEU A 292 29.88 -13.19 -1.90
CA LEU A 292 29.76 -12.04 -2.79
C LEU A 292 30.86 -12.08 -3.84
N SER A 293 30.57 -11.68 -5.07
CA SER A 293 31.60 -11.41 -6.06
C SER A 293 32.47 -10.22 -5.60
N GLU A 294 33.64 -10.05 -6.18
CA GLU A 294 34.56 -8.95 -5.85
C GLU A 294 33.84 -7.58 -5.99
N ALA A 295 33.09 -7.38 -7.08
CA ALA A 295 32.31 -6.16 -7.29
C ALA A 295 31.21 -5.95 -6.24
N GLN A 296 30.53 -7.03 -5.83
CA GLN A 296 29.50 -6.98 -4.79
C GLN A 296 30.12 -6.73 -3.41
N GLN A 297 31.27 -7.33 -3.12
CA GLN A 297 31.98 -7.14 -1.86
C GLN A 297 32.46 -5.68 -1.73
N ASN A 298 33.04 -5.13 -2.77
CA ASN A 298 33.44 -3.72 -2.81
C ASN A 298 32.24 -2.77 -2.63
N ALA A 299 31.13 -3.04 -3.32
CA ALA A 299 29.90 -2.25 -3.14
C ALA A 299 29.33 -2.37 -1.71
N TYR A 300 29.39 -3.56 -1.10
CA TYR A 300 28.98 -3.76 0.29
C TYR A 300 29.84 -2.92 1.25
N GLU A 301 31.16 -2.92 1.08
CA GLU A 301 32.09 -2.15 1.91
C GLU A 301 31.83 -0.65 1.80
N GLN A 302 31.61 -0.13 0.59
CA GLN A 302 31.23 1.27 0.37
C GLN A 302 29.87 1.64 0.98
N VAL A 303 28.90 0.71 1.00
CA VAL A 303 27.63 0.92 1.69
C VAL A 303 27.84 1.03 3.19
N VAL A 304 28.67 0.16 3.78
CA VAL A 304 28.99 0.20 5.22
C VAL A 304 29.72 1.50 5.57
N GLU A 305 30.69 1.92 4.78
CA GLU A 305 31.36 3.22 4.93
C GLU A 305 30.36 4.39 4.95
N GLY A 306 29.40 4.40 4.00
CA GLY A 306 28.36 5.44 3.97
C GLY A 306 27.47 5.43 5.23
N PHE A 307 27.25 4.28 5.83
CA PHE A 307 26.52 4.16 7.08
C PHE A 307 27.31 4.70 8.29
N GLU A 308 28.62 4.49 8.32
CA GLU A 308 29.51 5.08 9.33
C GLU A 308 29.49 6.61 9.27
N ASP A 309 29.41 7.18 8.07
CA ASP A 309 29.23 8.61 7.83
C ASP A 309 27.81 9.11 8.20
N SER A 310 26.91 8.24 8.65
CA SER A 310 25.52 8.56 8.94
C SER A 310 24.75 9.13 7.72
N LYS A 311 25.18 8.81 6.51
CA LYS A 311 24.52 9.21 5.26
C LYS A 311 23.58 8.10 4.76
N PRO A 312 22.39 8.44 4.23
CA PRO A 312 21.65 7.48 3.42
C PRO A 312 22.47 7.08 2.20
N VAL A 313 22.37 5.82 1.79
CA VAL A 313 23.17 5.28 0.68
C VAL A 313 22.27 4.98 -0.50
N LEU A 314 22.68 5.41 -1.70
CA LEU A 314 22.10 5.01 -2.98
C LEU A 314 22.97 3.93 -3.62
N LEU A 315 22.48 2.70 -3.68
CA LEU A 315 23.07 1.60 -4.42
C LEU A 315 22.47 1.56 -5.84
N HIS A 316 23.16 2.18 -6.77
CA HIS A 316 22.84 2.18 -8.20
C HIS A 316 23.43 0.93 -8.84
N GLY A 317 22.62 -0.10 -9.03
CA GLY A 317 23.10 -1.36 -9.61
C GLY A 317 22.22 -1.81 -10.76
N ILE A 318 22.82 -2.13 -11.89
CA ILE A 318 22.11 -2.60 -13.08
C ILE A 318 21.25 -3.82 -12.80
N THR A 319 20.23 -4.06 -13.64
CA THR A 319 19.34 -5.22 -13.48
C THR A 319 20.16 -6.53 -13.58
N GLY A 320 20.01 -7.39 -12.56
CA GLY A 320 20.76 -8.66 -12.50
C GLY A 320 22.19 -8.54 -11.92
N SER A 321 22.56 -7.39 -11.32
CA SER A 321 23.86 -7.22 -10.63
C SER A 321 23.95 -7.95 -9.27
N GLY A 322 22.80 -8.42 -8.75
CA GLY A 322 22.75 -9.13 -7.48
C GLY A 322 22.64 -8.22 -6.25
N LYS A 323 22.07 -7.03 -6.37
CA LYS A 323 21.74 -6.14 -5.22
C LYS A 323 21.13 -6.86 -4.03
N THR A 324 20.27 -7.83 -4.29
CA THR A 324 19.59 -8.61 -3.24
C THR A 324 20.56 -9.38 -2.34
N GLU A 325 21.67 -9.87 -2.85
CA GLU A 325 22.67 -10.58 -2.03
C GLU A 325 23.37 -9.60 -1.07
N ILE A 326 23.64 -8.37 -1.51
CA ILE A 326 24.15 -7.29 -0.64
C ILE A 326 23.12 -6.97 0.45
N TYR A 327 21.83 -6.88 0.09
CA TYR A 327 20.76 -6.66 1.08
C TYR A 327 20.70 -7.79 2.11
N VAL A 328 20.79 -9.05 1.67
CA VAL A 328 20.77 -10.22 2.56
C VAL A 328 21.90 -10.13 3.59
N LYS A 329 23.13 -9.79 3.16
CA LYS A 329 24.28 -9.63 4.06
C LYS A 329 24.05 -8.50 5.07
N LEU A 330 23.66 -7.30 4.62
CA LEU A 330 23.37 -6.16 5.49
C LEU A 330 22.23 -6.46 6.50
N ILE A 331 21.18 -7.15 6.05
CA ILE A 331 20.07 -7.58 6.93
C ILE A 331 20.60 -8.52 8.01
N ARG A 332 21.46 -9.48 7.65
CA ARG A 332 22.03 -10.45 8.59
C ARG A 332 22.92 -9.76 9.64
N ASP A 333 23.72 -8.78 9.22
CA ASP A 333 24.52 -7.97 10.13
C ASP A 333 23.64 -7.23 11.16
N GLN A 334 22.53 -6.66 10.73
CA GLN A 334 21.60 -5.98 11.63
C GLN A 334 20.89 -6.94 12.59
N ILE A 335 20.52 -8.13 12.12
CA ILE A 335 19.93 -9.17 12.98
C ILE A 335 20.94 -9.64 14.02
N ALA A 336 22.23 -9.79 13.67
CA ALA A 336 23.27 -10.15 14.60
C ALA A 336 23.47 -9.10 15.71
N LEU A 337 23.25 -7.81 15.40
CA LEU A 337 23.23 -6.72 16.36
C LEU A 337 21.92 -6.64 17.20
N GLY A 338 20.97 -7.54 16.97
CA GLY A 338 19.68 -7.56 17.63
C GLY A 338 18.69 -6.52 17.11
N ASN A 339 18.93 -5.92 15.96
CA ASN A 339 18.08 -4.90 15.36
C ASN A 339 16.98 -5.49 14.48
N GLN A 340 15.92 -4.69 14.27
CA GLN A 340 14.86 -4.96 13.29
C GLN A 340 15.20 -4.29 11.96
N VAL A 341 14.76 -4.88 10.86
CA VAL A 341 14.93 -4.35 9.51
C VAL A 341 13.59 -4.18 8.81
N LEU A 342 13.40 -3.03 8.19
CA LEU A 342 12.28 -2.76 7.28
C LEU A 342 12.76 -2.84 5.84
N TYR A 343 12.25 -3.81 5.08
CA TYR A 343 12.50 -3.96 3.66
C TYR A 343 11.28 -3.52 2.86
N LEU A 344 11.35 -2.30 2.32
CA LEU A 344 10.28 -1.69 1.51
C LEU A 344 10.40 -2.10 0.05
N LEU A 345 9.28 -2.55 -0.49
CA LEU A 345 9.12 -2.95 -1.89
C LEU A 345 7.88 -2.32 -2.50
N PRO A 346 7.86 -2.06 -3.81
CA PRO A 346 6.62 -1.77 -4.52
C PRO A 346 5.60 -2.90 -4.33
N GLU A 347 4.31 -2.56 -4.19
CA GLU A 347 3.27 -3.56 -3.89
C GLU A 347 3.21 -4.70 -4.91
N ILE A 348 3.54 -4.43 -6.17
CA ILE A 348 3.58 -5.42 -7.26
C ILE A 348 4.83 -6.31 -7.16
N ALA A 349 5.94 -5.80 -6.62
CA ALA A 349 7.19 -6.56 -6.46
C ALA A 349 7.18 -7.51 -5.25
N LEU A 350 6.19 -7.40 -4.35
CA LEU A 350 5.93 -8.35 -3.26
C LEU A 350 5.41 -9.70 -3.82
N THR A 351 6.25 -10.37 -4.59
CA THR A 351 5.93 -11.68 -5.18
C THR A 351 6.21 -12.81 -4.19
N THR A 352 5.49 -13.91 -4.36
CA THR A 352 5.77 -15.13 -3.59
C THR A 352 7.21 -15.60 -3.80
N GLN A 353 7.76 -15.45 -5.00
CA GLN A 353 9.16 -15.79 -5.31
C GLN A 353 10.16 -15.07 -4.39
N LEU A 354 10.04 -13.74 -4.28
CA LEU A 354 10.94 -12.95 -3.43
C LEU A 354 10.78 -13.33 -1.95
N ILE A 355 9.55 -13.45 -1.48
CA ILE A 355 9.26 -13.84 -0.09
C ILE A 355 9.84 -15.23 0.19
N THR A 356 9.62 -16.21 -0.71
CA THR A 356 10.16 -17.56 -0.58
C THR A 356 11.69 -17.57 -0.60
N ARG A 357 12.29 -16.77 -1.49
CA ARG A 357 13.75 -16.62 -1.56
C ARG A 357 14.33 -16.09 -0.25
N LEU A 358 13.75 -15.03 0.31
CA LEU A 358 14.23 -14.44 1.55
C LEU A 358 13.95 -15.35 2.76
N ARG A 359 12.84 -16.09 2.77
CA ARG A 359 12.57 -17.11 3.80
C ARG A 359 13.61 -18.22 3.83
N LYS A 360 14.23 -18.56 2.70
CA LYS A 360 15.34 -19.52 2.67
C LYS A 360 16.57 -19.02 3.44
N TYR A 361 16.77 -17.70 3.56
CA TYR A 361 17.88 -17.11 4.33
C TYR A 361 17.53 -16.88 5.79
N PHE A 362 16.31 -16.43 6.09
CA PHE A 362 15.93 -15.91 7.40
C PHE A 362 14.84 -16.73 8.12
N GLY A 363 14.30 -17.77 7.49
CA GLY A 363 13.28 -18.65 8.09
C GLY A 363 12.05 -17.88 8.59
N ASP A 364 11.67 -18.19 9.81
CA ASP A 364 10.49 -17.62 10.50
C ASP A 364 10.71 -16.19 11.04
N LYS A 365 11.93 -15.65 10.93
CA LYS A 365 12.23 -14.27 11.32
C LYS A 365 11.62 -13.22 10.39
N ILE A 366 11.03 -13.66 9.25
CA ILE A 366 10.42 -12.77 8.27
C ILE A 366 8.92 -12.59 8.53
N GLY A 367 8.53 -11.35 8.79
CA GLY A 367 7.16 -10.88 8.71
C GLY A 367 6.86 -10.21 7.37
N VAL A 368 5.69 -10.47 6.79
CA VAL A 368 5.24 -9.81 5.56
C VAL A 368 4.06 -8.90 5.89
N TYR A 369 4.07 -7.67 5.34
CA TYR A 369 3.01 -6.68 5.62
C TYR A 369 2.56 -5.96 4.35
N HIS A 370 1.33 -6.24 3.89
CA HIS A 370 0.76 -5.58 2.71
C HIS A 370 -0.78 -5.55 2.72
N SER A 371 -1.36 -4.77 1.80
CA SER A 371 -2.81 -4.51 1.73
C SER A 371 -3.66 -5.75 1.40
N ARG A 372 -3.11 -6.78 0.76
CA ARG A 372 -3.82 -8.04 0.42
C ARG A 372 -4.03 -8.97 1.62
N PHE A 373 -3.31 -8.75 2.71
CA PHE A 373 -3.52 -9.51 3.94
C PHE A 373 -4.82 -9.07 4.61
N SER A 374 -5.48 -10.04 5.23
CA SER A 374 -6.66 -9.79 6.06
C SER A 374 -6.29 -8.84 7.22
N SER A 375 -7.29 -8.16 7.76
CA SER A 375 -7.06 -7.26 8.89
C SER A 375 -6.45 -7.97 10.10
N ASN A 376 -6.82 -9.23 10.33
CA ASN A 376 -6.29 -10.03 11.44
C ASN A 376 -4.82 -10.41 11.24
N GLU A 377 -4.41 -10.78 10.01
CA GLU A 377 -3.00 -11.04 9.69
C GLU A 377 -2.15 -9.77 9.91
N ARG A 378 -2.65 -8.62 9.51
CA ARG A 378 -1.95 -7.35 9.74
C ARG A 378 -1.82 -6.99 11.23
N VAL A 379 -2.82 -7.29 12.06
CA VAL A 379 -2.74 -7.11 13.51
C VAL A 379 -1.71 -8.05 14.13
N GLU A 380 -1.63 -9.28 13.64
CA GLU A 380 -0.62 -10.24 14.10
C GLU A 380 0.80 -9.72 13.87
N VAL A 381 1.10 -9.27 12.64
CA VAL A 381 2.41 -8.65 12.34
C VAL A 381 2.63 -7.40 13.21
N TRP A 382 1.61 -6.54 13.38
CA TRP A 382 1.69 -5.36 14.24
C TRP A 382 2.11 -5.70 15.66
N LYS A 383 1.44 -6.70 16.25
CA LYS A 383 1.74 -7.17 17.62
C LYS A 383 3.13 -7.82 17.71
N SER A 384 3.52 -8.60 16.71
CA SER A 384 4.84 -9.24 16.68
C SER A 384 6.00 -8.26 16.55
N VAL A 385 5.77 -7.08 15.94
CA VAL A 385 6.79 -6.02 15.86
C VAL A 385 6.96 -5.28 17.18
N ILE A 386 5.86 -5.06 17.93
CA ILE A 386 5.89 -4.27 19.18
C ILE A 386 6.11 -5.12 20.42
N ASN A 387 5.68 -6.39 20.44
CA ASN A 387 5.68 -7.23 21.63
C ASN A 387 6.76 -8.32 21.55
N GLU A 388 7.73 -8.25 22.46
CA GLU A 388 8.87 -9.17 22.51
C GLU A 388 8.49 -10.60 22.97
N ASN A 389 7.31 -10.77 23.55
CA ASN A 389 6.82 -12.06 24.07
C ASN A 389 6.07 -12.92 23.02
N LEU A 390 5.86 -12.40 21.80
CA LEU A 390 5.28 -13.14 20.68
C LEU A 390 6.39 -13.61 19.72
N GLN A 391 6.04 -14.45 18.74
CA GLN A 391 6.95 -14.78 17.63
C GLN A 391 7.48 -13.48 17.04
N GLN A 392 8.78 -13.25 17.21
CA GLN A 392 9.42 -11.99 16.85
C GLN A 392 9.84 -12.03 15.39
N TYR A 393 9.40 -11.04 14.61
CA TYR A 393 9.94 -10.79 13.30
C TYR A 393 11.07 -9.78 13.37
N ASP A 394 12.27 -10.20 12.94
CA ASP A 394 13.44 -9.33 12.84
C ASP A 394 13.46 -8.58 11.50
N VAL A 395 12.88 -9.17 10.45
CA VAL A 395 12.79 -8.58 9.11
C VAL A 395 11.33 -8.42 8.70
N ILE A 396 10.92 -7.20 8.44
CA ILE A 396 9.59 -6.92 7.88
C ILE A 396 9.73 -6.57 6.41
N ILE A 397 9.16 -7.40 5.55
CA ILE A 397 9.02 -7.14 4.11
C ILE A 397 7.66 -6.53 3.87
N GLY A 398 7.60 -5.36 3.26
CA GLY A 398 6.31 -4.74 3.05
C GLY A 398 6.24 -3.65 1.99
N ALA A 399 4.99 -3.31 1.64
CA ALA A 399 4.69 -2.18 0.78
C ALA A 399 4.69 -0.86 1.57
N ARG A 400 4.36 0.24 0.92
CA ARG A 400 4.36 1.59 1.50
C ARG A 400 3.74 1.73 2.89
N SER A 401 2.71 0.94 3.23
CA SER A 401 2.05 1.01 4.55
C SER A 401 2.89 0.45 5.70
N SER A 402 3.96 -0.28 5.41
CA SER A 402 4.83 -0.89 6.43
C SER A 402 5.64 0.16 7.22
N VAL A 403 5.78 1.37 6.70
CA VAL A 403 6.42 2.49 7.41
C VAL A 403 5.68 2.91 8.69
N PHE A 404 4.43 2.47 8.84
CA PHE A 404 3.62 2.75 10.03
C PHE A 404 3.76 1.71 11.14
N LEU A 405 4.51 0.63 10.94
CA LEU A 405 4.65 -0.42 11.96
C LEU A 405 5.39 0.08 13.22
N PRO A 406 5.05 -0.46 14.38
CA PRO A 406 5.56 0.00 15.68
C PRO A 406 6.94 -0.57 16.03
N PHE A 407 7.94 -0.30 15.20
CA PHE A 407 9.31 -0.74 15.47
C PHE A 407 9.84 -0.17 16.78
N LYS A 408 10.61 -0.99 17.52
CA LYS A 408 11.32 -0.59 18.73
C LYS A 408 12.82 -0.48 18.50
N ARG A 409 13.40 -1.38 17.72
CA ARG A 409 14.83 -1.54 17.48
C ARG A 409 15.19 -1.50 16.00
N LEU A 410 14.58 -0.57 15.26
CA LEU A 410 14.82 -0.42 13.82
C LEU A 410 16.28 0.02 13.58
N GLY A 411 17.09 -0.82 12.93
CA GLY A 411 18.49 -0.55 12.60
C GLY A 411 18.74 -0.25 11.13
N LEU A 412 17.88 -0.76 10.22
CA LEU A 412 18.07 -0.57 8.79
C LEU A 412 16.70 -0.47 8.07
N ILE A 413 16.62 0.45 7.13
CA ILE A 413 15.52 0.53 6.15
C ILE A 413 16.12 0.32 4.77
N VAL A 414 15.72 -0.75 4.08
CA VAL A 414 16.05 -1.00 2.67
C VAL A 414 14.85 -0.57 1.83
N ILE A 415 15.07 0.27 0.83
CA ILE A 415 14.05 0.72 -0.13
C ILE A 415 14.48 0.22 -1.50
N ASP A 416 13.91 -0.88 -1.96
CA ASP A 416 14.21 -1.43 -3.27
C ASP A 416 13.30 -0.83 -4.34
N GLU A 417 13.82 -0.60 -5.53
CA GLU A 417 13.18 0.15 -6.61
C GLU A 417 12.70 1.54 -6.14
N GLU A 418 13.59 2.33 -5.54
CA GLU A 418 13.27 3.59 -4.85
C GLU A 418 12.53 4.63 -5.72
N HIS A 419 12.76 4.55 -7.05
CA HIS A 419 12.15 5.42 -8.06
C HIS A 419 10.64 5.16 -8.26
N GLU A 420 10.12 4.08 -7.68
CA GLU A 420 8.79 3.60 -8.02
C GLU A 420 7.66 4.49 -7.49
N SER A 421 6.81 4.93 -8.39
CA SER A 421 5.69 5.83 -8.09
C SER A 421 4.63 5.24 -7.16
N SER A 422 4.57 3.91 -7.01
CA SER A 422 3.63 3.22 -6.12
C SER A 422 3.92 3.44 -4.63
N PHE A 423 5.10 3.97 -4.27
CA PHE A 423 5.39 4.43 -2.92
C PHE A 423 4.60 5.68 -2.52
N LYS A 424 4.01 6.41 -3.48
CA LYS A 424 3.09 7.51 -3.20
C LYS A 424 1.66 7.02 -3.00
N GLN A 425 1.01 7.46 -1.92
CA GLN A 425 -0.43 7.29 -1.73
C GLN A 425 -1.19 8.44 -2.38
N TYR A 426 -2.11 8.13 -3.31
CA TYR A 426 -2.90 9.14 -4.01
C TYR A 426 -4.21 9.47 -3.29
N ASP A 427 -4.87 8.44 -2.77
CA ASP A 427 -6.15 8.55 -2.07
C ASP A 427 -6.37 7.32 -1.18
N PRO A 428 -6.98 7.46 0.00
CA PRO A 428 -7.35 8.70 0.70
C PRO A 428 -6.13 9.44 1.29
N ALA A 429 -6.38 10.56 2.00
CA ALA A 429 -5.35 11.18 2.84
C ALA A 429 -4.94 10.22 3.99
N PRO A 430 -3.68 10.33 4.47
CA PRO A 430 -2.56 11.18 4.03
C PRO A 430 -2.02 10.77 2.66
N ARG A 431 -1.66 11.75 1.82
CA ARG A 431 -1.07 11.51 0.49
C ARG A 431 0.46 11.50 0.60
N TYR A 432 0.96 10.59 1.42
CA TYR A 432 2.38 10.48 1.75
C TYR A 432 3.15 9.69 0.69
N HIS A 433 4.46 9.93 0.63
CA HIS A 433 5.42 9.11 -0.10
C HIS A 433 6.23 8.27 0.89
N ALA A 434 6.22 6.95 0.73
CA ALA A 434 6.84 6.05 1.73
C ALA A 434 8.36 6.24 1.85
N ARG A 435 9.07 6.59 0.76
CA ARG A 435 10.49 6.93 0.79
C ARG A 435 10.78 8.12 1.70
N ASP A 436 10.00 9.20 1.57
CA ASP A 436 10.19 10.39 2.41
C ASP A 436 9.85 10.12 3.88
N VAL A 437 8.80 9.30 4.11
CA VAL A 437 8.44 8.83 5.45
C VAL A 437 9.54 7.95 6.03
N ALA A 438 10.17 7.09 5.21
CA ALA A 438 11.30 6.26 5.64
C ALA A 438 12.51 7.10 6.10
N PHE A 439 12.85 8.19 5.42
CA PHE A 439 13.86 9.13 5.88
C PHE A 439 13.51 9.81 7.20
N LYS A 440 12.23 10.14 7.42
CA LYS A 440 11.80 10.67 8.71
C LYS A 440 11.86 9.62 9.80
N LEU A 441 11.43 8.39 9.48
CA LEU A 441 11.47 7.25 10.39
C LEU A 441 12.92 6.93 10.80
N SER A 442 13.86 6.93 9.83
CA SER A 442 15.28 6.70 10.13
C SER A 442 15.87 7.72 11.09
N LYS A 443 15.51 9.00 10.96
CA LYS A 443 15.92 10.06 11.89
C LYS A 443 15.34 9.87 13.29
N LEU A 444 14.11 9.35 13.42
CA LEU A 444 13.48 9.09 14.71
C LEU A 444 14.08 7.87 15.41
N HIS A 445 14.53 6.86 14.67
CA HIS A 445 15.15 5.64 15.20
C HIS A 445 16.68 5.69 15.17
N GLN A 446 17.29 6.72 14.59
CA GLN A 446 18.74 6.81 14.37
C GLN A 446 19.27 5.59 13.61
N CYS A 447 18.53 5.12 12.61
CA CYS A 447 18.85 3.93 11.82
C CYS A 447 19.27 4.30 10.40
N GLN A 448 19.92 3.35 9.74
CA GLN A 448 20.49 3.47 8.40
C GLN A 448 19.41 3.34 7.31
N VAL A 449 19.67 3.96 6.14
CA VAL A 449 18.80 3.85 4.97
C VAL A 449 19.62 3.46 3.76
N LEU A 450 19.22 2.38 3.10
CA LEU A 450 19.74 1.94 1.82
C LEU A 450 18.65 2.04 0.77
N MET A 451 18.90 2.78 -0.30
CA MET A 451 18.06 2.84 -1.48
C MET A 451 18.70 2.04 -2.60
N GLY A 452 17.98 1.10 -3.18
CA GLY A 452 18.48 0.31 -4.31
C GLY A 452 17.62 0.47 -5.55
N THR A 453 18.28 0.60 -6.69
CA THR A 453 17.58 0.71 -7.97
C THR A 453 18.54 0.51 -9.14
N ALA A 454 18.01 0.18 -10.32
CA ALA A 454 18.77 0.20 -11.56
C ALA A 454 18.66 1.54 -12.32
N THR A 455 17.66 2.33 -11.97
CA THR A 455 17.33 3.61 -12.63
C THR A 455 16.89 4.61 -11.57
N PRO A 456 17.83 5.24 -10.85
CA PRO A 456 17.51 6.19 -9.79
C PRO A 456 16.50 7.26 -10.21
N SER A 457 15.71 7.77 -9.27
CA SER A 457 14.90 8.97 -9.54
C SER A 457 15.82 10.21 -9.64
N ILE A 458 15.42 11.17 -10.47
CA ILE A 458 16.19 12.41 -10.67
C ILE A 458 16.45 13.12 -9.34
N GLU A 459 15.46 13.09 -8.43
CA GLU A 459 15.58 13.67 -7.09
C GLU A 459 16.64 12.97 -6.23
N THR A 460 16.70 11.64 -6.29
CA THR A 460 17.65 10.85 -5.51
C THR A 460 19.07 11.00 -6.07
N MET A 461 19.21 10.98 -7.38
CA MET A 461 20.51 11.17 -8.04
C MET A 461 21.09 12.56 -7.77
N LEU A 462 20.28 13.63 -7.86
CA LEU A 462 20.75 14.99 -7.50
C LEU A 462 21.19 15.09 -6.03
N ASN A 463 20.52 14.37 -5.11
CA ASN A 463 20.97 14.36 -3.72
C ASN A 463 22.30 13.61 -3.54
N SER A 464 22.60 12.64 -4.40
CA SER A 464 23.92 11.98 -4.43
C SER A 464 24.98 12.90 -5.00
N ASP A 465 24.71 13.62 -6.08
CA ASP A 465 25.62 14.62 -6.66
C ASP A 465 25.97 15.76 -5.67
N ASN A 466 24.98 16.12 -4.82
CA ASN A 466 25.17 17.12 -3.76
C ASN A 466 25.74 16.53 -2.45
N GLU A 467 26.23 15.29 -2.46
CA GLU A 467 26.80 14.58 -1.32
C GLU A 467 25.88 14.44 -0.09
N VAL A 468 24.57 14.64 -0.28
CA VAL A 468 23.56 14.39 0.76
C VAL A 468 23.39 12.89 0.98
N PHE A 469 23.53 12.10 -0.10
CA PHE A 469 23.55 10.65 -0.08
C PHE A 469 24.94 10.12 -0.51
N LYS A 470 25.39 9.01 0.05
CA LYS A 470 26.54 8.28 -0.46
C LYS A 470 26.10 7.54 -1.73
N TYR A 471 26.81 7.75 -2.82
CA TYR A 471 26.59 7.04 -4.07
C TYR A 471 27.48 5.80 -4.14
N VAL A 472 26.91 4.64 -4.43
CA VAL A 472 27.59 3.37 -4.63
C VAL A 472 27.11 2.75 -5.92
N GLU A 473 28.03 2.37 -6.78
CA GLU A 473 27.72 1.86 -8.10
C GLU A 473 28.04 0.36 -8.23
N LEU A 474 27.16 -0.39 -8.91
CA LEU A 474 27.32 -1.82 -9.20
C LEU A 474 26.99 -2.12 -10.67
N ASN A 475 27.97 -1.89 -11.56
CA ASN A 475 27.84 -1.88 -13.01
C ASN A 475 27.98 -3.25 -13.67
N THR A 476 28.25 -4.31 -12.93
CA THR A 476 28.47 -5.64 -13.48
C THR A 476 27.31 -6.54 -13.19
N ARG A 477 26.81 -7.28 -14.18
CA ARG A 477 25.85 -8.36 -13.98
C ARG A 477 26.56 -9.58 -13.38
N PHE A 478 25.85 -10.33 -12.56
CA PHE A 478 26.32 -11.62 -12.09
C PHE A 478 26.71 -12.53 -13.27
N ASN A 479 27.85 -13.19 -13.22
CA ASN A 479 28.47 -13.97 -14.30
C ASN A 479 28.83 -13.16 -15.57
N ASN A 480 29.03 -11.86 -15.50
CA ASN A 480 29.44 -10.99 -16.61
C ASN A 480 28.55 -11.09 -17.88
N VAL A 481 27.24 -11.42 -17.69
CA VAL A 481 26.29 -11.47 -18.82
C VAL A 481 26.06 -10.05 -19.36
N MET A 482 26.19 -9.87 -20.67
CA MET A 482 25.97 -8.58 -21.33
C MET A 482 24.52 -8.10 -21.17
N LEU A 483 24.34 -6.77 -21.12
CA LEU A 483 23.02 -6.15 -21.20
C LEU A 483 22.30 -6.54 -22.51
N PRO A 484 20.96 -6.60 -22.54
CA PRO A 484 20.23 -6.95 -23.76
C PRO A 484 20.49 -5.94 -24.88
N GLU A 485 20.45 -6.40 -26.11
CA GLU A 485 20.46 -5.52 -27.27
C GLU A 485 19.09 -4.86 -27.43
N ILE A 486 19.06 -3.54 -27.49
CA ILE A 486 17.82 -2.79 -27.68
C ILE A 486 17.80 -2.17 -29.06
N LEU A 487 16.80 -2.57 -29.85
CA LEU A 487 16.56 -2.08 -31.21
C LEU A 487 15.25 -1.32 -31.26
N CYS A 488 15.20 -0.28 -32.12
CA CYS A 488 13.98 0.46 -32.34
C CYS A 488 13.41 0.15 -33.72
N SER A 489 12.14 -0.24 -33.79
CA SER A 489 11.38 -0.40 -35.02
C SER A 489 10.64 0.90 -35.35
N ASP A 490 10.98 1.53 -36.46
CA ASP A 490 10.30 2.73 -36.99
C ASP A 490 8.94 2.35 -37.54
N LEU A 491 7.87 2.62 -36.79
CA LEU A 491 6.50 2.35 -37.20
C LEU A 491 6.05 3.21 -38.41
N LYS A 492 6.60 4.42 -38.54
CA LYS A 492 6.32 5.30 -39.68
C LYS A 492 6.88 4.70 -40.97
N MET A 493 8.17 4.31 -40.95
CA MET A 493 8.80 3.66 -42.10
C MET A 493 8.14 2.31 -42.43
N ALA A 494 7.86 1.48 -41.42
CA ALA A 494 7.18 0.20 -41.58
C ALA A 494 5.78 0.37 -42.21
N THR A 495 5.02 1.38 -41.77
CA THR A 495 3.70 1.69 -42.34
C THR A 495 3.81 2.09 -43.81
N ASN A 496 4.76 2.95 -44.16
CA ASN A 496 4.97 3.42 -45.54
C ASN A 496 5.40 2.29 -46.47
N LYS A 497 6.23 1.34 -45.96
CA LYS A 497 6.69 0.17 -46.71
C LYS A 497 5.70 -0.99 -46.71
N LYS A 498 4.54 -0.86 -46.05
CA LYS A 498 3.55 -1.95 -45.83
C LYS A 498 4.12 -3.14 -45.05
N GLU A 499 5.07 -2.88 -44.19
CA GLU A 499 5.73 -3.87 -43.29
C GLU A 499 5.07 -3.93 -41.92
N MET A 500 3.78 -3.63 -41.84
CA MET A 500 2.95 -3.77 -40.66
C MET A 500 1.95 -4.92 -40.83
N GLN A 501 1.81 -5.77 -39.78
CA GLN A 501 0.72 -6.73 -39.65
C GLN A 501 -0.06 -6.43 -38.39
N GLY A 502 -1.22 -5.79 -38.54
CA GLY A 502 -1.96 -5.24 -37.42
C GLY A 502 -1.14 -4.19 -36.65
N ILE A 503 -0.92 -4.42 -35.37
CA ILE A 503 -0.12 -3.53 -34.52
C ILE A 503 1.38 -3.90 -34.47
N PHE A 504 1.79 -4.96 -35.14
CA PHE A 504 3.16 -5.46 -35.13
C PHE A 504 3.92 -5.05 -36.38
N SER A 505 5.13 -4.55 -36.25
CA SER A 505 6.07 -4.45 -37.35
C SER A 505 6.59 -5.84 -37.73
N LEU A 506 6.90 -6.05 -39.01
CA LEU A 506 7.52 -7.28 -39.50
C LEU A 506 8.82 -7.60 -38.75
N MET A 507 9.59 -6.60 -38.37
CA MET A 507 10.80 -6.77 -37.56
C MET A 507 10.50 -7.47 -36.23
N LEU A 508 9.50 -7.01 -35.48
CA LEU A 508 9.11 -7.62 -34.21
C LEU A 508 8.48 -9.01 -34.44
N LEU A 509 7.59 -9.13 -35.40
CA LEU A 509 6.87 -10.38 -35.68
C LEU A 509 7.80 -11.51 -36.12
N ASN A 510 8.79 -11.23 -36.97
CA ASN A 510 9.78 -12.21 -37.41
C ASN A 510 10.65 -12.68 -36.23
N GLU A 511 11.11 -11.75 -35.38
CA GLU A 511 11.89 -12.13 -34.20
C GLU A 511 11.07 -12.95 -33.21
N ILE A 512 9.77 -12.66 -33.02
CA ILE A 512 8.86 -13.48 -32.21
C ILE A 512 8.82 -14.92 -32.76
N LYS A 513 8.64 -15.08 -34.05
CA LYS A 513 8.60 -16.41 -34.69
C LYS A 513 9.91 -17.18 -34.48
N GLU A 514 11.04 -16.55 -34.71
CA GLU A 514 12.36 -17.17 -34.52
C GLU A 514 12.59 -17.62 -33.05
N VAL A 515 12.17 -16.79 -32.07
CA VAL A 515 12.32 -17.11 -30.64
C VAL A 515 11.44 -18.31 -30.26
N ILE A 516 10.21 -18.36 -30.78
CA ILE A 516 9.30 -19.47 -30.51
C ILE A 516 9.80 -20.76 -31.17
N GLU A 517 10.30 -20.69 -32.41
CA GLU A 517 10.89 -21.85 -33.10
C GLU A 517 12.10 -22.45 -32.37
N ARG A 518 12.84 -21.60 -31.64
CA ARG A 518 13.93 -22.04 -30.73
C ARG A 518 13.44 -22.61 -29.40
N GLY A 519 12.12 -22.61 -29.11
CA GLY A 519 11.53 -23.03 -27.85
C GLY A 519 11.83 -22.08 -26.69
N GLU A 520 12.13 -20.83 -26.98
CA GLU A 520 12.36 -19.75 -26.03
C GLU A 520 11.08 -18.91 -25.85
N GLN A 521 11.06 -18.03 -24.84
CA GLN A 521 9.84 -17.29 -24.45
C GLN A 521 9.94 -15.80 -24.80
N VAL A 522 8.76 -15.20 -25.01
CA VAL A 522 8.59 -13.76 -25.37
C VAL A 522 7.75 -13.06 -24.32
N ILE A 523 8.12 -11.82 -23.98
CA ILE A 523 7.28 -10.88 -23.24
C ILE A 523 6.87 -9.75 -24.19
N LEU A 524 5.56 -9.50 -24.33
CA LEU A 524 5.02 -8.34 -25.00
C LEU A 524 4.49 -7.34 -24.01
N PHE A 525 5.11 -6.16 -23.99
CA PHE A 525 4.80 -5.11 -23.03
C PHE A 525 3.97 -4.00 -23.66
N GLN A 526 2.85 -3.67 -23.02
CA GLN A 526 2.01 -2.51 -23.32
C GLN A 526 1.71 -1.71 -22.07
N ASN A 527 2.07 -0.42 -22.04
CA ASN A 527 1.73 0.43 -20.93
C ASN A 527 0.28 0.93 -21.01
N ARG A 528 -0.61 0.34 -20.21
CA ARG A 528 -2.04 0.71 -20.15
C ARG A 528 -2.34 1.86 -19.17
N ARG A 529 -1.38 2.33 -18.38
CA ARG A 529 -1.64 3.38 -17.38
C ARG A 529 -1.69 4.76 -18.04
N GLY A 530 -2.88 5.37 -17.98
CA GLY A 530 -3.13 6.75 -18.38
C GLY A 530 -3.64 6.89 -19.80
N TYR A 531 -4.89 6.54 -20.03
CA TYR A 531 -5.64 6.93 -21.23
C TYR A 531 -5.84 8.45 -21.21
N ALA A 532 -4.83 9.18 -21.62
CA ALA A 532 -4.99 10.55 -22.06
C ALA A 532 -5.14 10.49 -23.57
N PRO A 533 -6.33 10.74 -24.16
CA PRO A 533 -6.52 10.69 -25.60
C PRO A 533 -5.64 11.75 -26.27
N LYS A 534 -4.74 11.28 -27.13
CA LYS A 534 -3.77 12.13 -27.84
C LYS A 534 -4.08 12.14 -29.32
N TRP A 535 -3.92 13.29 -29.93
CA TRP A 535 -4.01 13.48 -31.37
C TRP A 535 -2.63 13.26 -31.98
N MET A 536 -2.50 12.29 -32.87
CA MET A 536 -1.23 11.98 -33.54
C MET A 536 -1.42 11.88 -35.05
N CYS A 537 -0.43 12.31 -35.77
CA CYS A 537 -0.38 12.13 -37.23
C CYS A 537 0.05 10.70 -37.58
N GLU A 538 -0.75 9.97 -38.35
CA GLU A 538 -0.45 8.61 -38.79
C GLU A 538 0.74 8.56 -39.77
N VAL A 539 1.02 9.67 -40.46
CA VAL A 539 2.08 9.73 -41.47
C VAL A 539 3.46 9.99 -40.84
N CYS A 540 3.55 10.95 -39.91
CA CYS A 540 4.86 11.40 -39.41
C CYS A 540 5.03 11.23 -37.89
N GLY A 541 3.99 10.77 -37.16
CA GLY A 541 4.05 10.65 -35.72
C GLY A 541 3.99 11.95 -34.91
N TRP A 542 3.79 13.10 -35.58
CA TRP A 542 3.69 14.40 -34.93
C TRP A 542 2.54 14.43 -33.92
N LYS A 543 2.78 15.09 -32.78
CA LYS A 543 1.80 15.30 -31.70
C LYS A 543 1.75 16.76 -31.28
N THR A 544 0.60 17.19 -30.81
CA THR A 544 0.43 18.56 -30.33
C THR A 544 1.13 18.74 -28.97
N MET A 545 2.08 19.68 -28.91
CA MET A 545 2.83 20.02 -27.69
C MET A 545 2.38 21.37 -27.13
N CYS A 546 2.52 21.56 -25.82
CA CYS A 546 2.30 22.84 -25.18
C CYS A 546 3.43 23.83 -25.50
N GLN A 547 3.07 25.09 -25.72
CA GLN A 547 4.07 26.14 -26.02
C GLN A 547 4.91 26.58 -24.83
N SER A 548 4.34 26.41 -23.60
CA SER A 548 4.96 26.91 -22.34
C SER A 548 5.39 25.78 -21.41
N CYS A 549 5.11 24.52 -21.76
CA CYS A 549 5.44 23.36 -20.94
C CYS A 549 5.92 22.24 -21.85
N ASP A 550 6.93 21.52 -21.42
CA ASP A 550 7.43 20.36 -22.18
C ASP A 550 6.53 19.13 -21.97
N VAL A 551 5.27 19.24 -22.39
CA VAL A 551 4.25 18.17 -22.29
C VAL A 551 3.33 18.18 -23.50
N SER A 552 2.84 17.00 -23.90
CA SER A 552 1.82 16.89 -24.92
C SER A 552 0.48 17.45 -24.44
N LEU A 553 -0.29 18.05 -25.37
CA LEU A 553 -1.65 18.47 -25.09
C LEU A 553 -2.59 17.27 -25.06
N THR A 554 -3.59 17.32 -24.17
CA THR A 554 -4.62 16.32 -24.01
C THR A 554 -5.91 16.78 -24.69
N TYR A 555 -6.54 15.90 -25.46
CA TYR A 555 -7.83 16.18 -26.08
C TYR A 555 -8.96 16.12 -25.06
N HIS A 556 -9.81 17.13 -25.05
CA HIS A 556 -11.07 17.21 -24.30
C HIS A 556 -12.26 17.25 -25.24
N LYS A 557 -13.13 16.23 -25.17
CA LYS A 557 -14.31 16.14 -26.03
C LYS A 557 -15.27 17.32 -25.84
N TYR A 558 -15.34 17.85 -24.63
CA TYR A 558 -16.03 19.08 -24.28
C TYR A 558 -15.02 20.01 -23.59
N PRO A 559 -14.72 21.18 -24.13
CA PRO A 559 -15.34 21.90 -25.28
C PRO A 559 -14.70 21.65 -26.65
N ASN A 560 -14.18 20.46 -26.96
CA ASN A 560 -13.51 20.06 -28.21
C ASN A 560 -12.20 20.84 -28.43
N THR A 561 -11.33 20.79 -27.42
CA THR A 561 -10.05 21.49 -27.40
C THR A 561 -8.91 20.59 -26.97
N MET A 562 -7.69 21.00 -27.32
CA MET A 562 -6.43 20.42 -26.86
C MET A 562 -5.91 21.28 -25.71
N ASN A 563 -5.75 20.70 -24.50
CA ASN A 563 -5.43 21.46 -23.30
C ASN A 563 -4.13 20.98 -22.65
N CYS A 564 -3.36 21.92 -22.11
CA CYS A 564 -2.25 21.61 -21.23
C CYS A 564 -2.70 21.54 -19.78
N HIS A 565 -2.50 20.40 -19.11
CA HIS A 565 -2.88 20.18 -17.71
C HIS A 565 -1.96 20.86 -16.68
N TYR A 566 -0.93 21.59 -17.14
CA TYR A 566 0.03 22.26 -16.26
C TYR A 566 -0.10 23.78 -16.25
N CYS A 567 -0.29 24.39 -17.42
CA CYS A 567 -0.38 25.86 -17.50
C CYS A 567 -1.75 26.37 -17.96
N GLY A 568 -2.66 25.47 -18.38
CA GLY A 568 -3.98 25.86 -18.88
C GLY A 568 -3.98 26.33 -20.35
N PHE A 569 -2.85 26.24 -21.05
CA PHE A 569 -2.82 26.58 -22.47
C PHE A 569 -3.85 25.73 -23.23
N GLN A 570 -4.64 26.39 -24.07
CA GLN A 570 -5.68 25.76 -24.89
C GLN A 570 -5.52 26.14 -26.35
N GLN A 571 -5.76 25.18 -27.24
CA GLN A 571 -5.87 25.42 -28.66
C GLN A 571 -6.96 24.57 -29.28
N PRO A 572 -7.53 24.95 -30.45
CA PRO A 572 -8.44 24.11 -31.20
C PRO A 572 -7.78 22.78 -31.60
N VAL A 573 -8.60 21.75 -31.84
CA VAL A 573 -8.13 20.48 -32.39
C VAL A 573 -7.60 20.75 -33.81
N PRO A 574 -6.35 20.37 -34.15
CA PRO A 574 -5.80 20.62 -35.47
C PRO A 574 -6.50 19.73 -36.50
N ASN A 575 -6.84 20.30 -37.66
CA ASN A 575 -7.39 19.59 -38.81
C ASN A 575 -6.29 19.00 -39.69
N GLN A 576 -5.05 19.49 -39.55
CA GLN A 576 -3.88 19.06 -40.27
C GLN A 576 -2.67 18.93 -39.38
N CYS A 577 -1.76 18.06 -39.73
CA CYS A 577 -0.52 17.87 -39.03
C CYS A 577 0.35 19.11 -39.07
N GLY A 578 0.80 19.62 -37.94
CA GLY A 578 1.66 20.80 -37.87
C GLY A 578 3.09 20.59 -38.41
N ALA A 579 3.50 19.32 -38.65
CA ALA A 579 4.83 18.99 -39.16
C ALA A 579 4.83 18.61 -40.65
N CYS A 580 3.90 17.79 -41.13
CA CYS A 580 3.89 17.30 -42.54
C CYS A 580 2.66 17.74 -43.34
N GLY A 581 1.72 18.49 -42.79
CA GLY A 581 0.52 18.97 -43.46
C GLY A 581 -0.57 17.92 -43.73
N SER A 582 -0.35 16.66 -43.39
CA SER A 582 -1.33 15.57 -43.56
C SER A 582 -2.61 15.80 -42.75
N SER A 583 -3.77 15.49 -43.36
CA SER A 583 -5.05 15.46 -42.67
C SER A 583 -5.33 14.13 -41.93
N SER A 584 -4.44 13.14 -42.10
CA SER A 584 -4.55 11.83 -41.42
C SER A 584 -4.13 11.92 -39.95
N LEU A 585 -5.01 12.50 -39.17
CA LEU A 585 -4.84 12.62 -37.73
C LEU A 585 -5.75 11.61 -36.98
N LYS A 586 -5.19 10.85 -36.05
CA LYS A 586 -5.90 9.80 -35.33
C LYS A 586 -5.74 9.92 -33.82
N MET A 587 -6.77 9.52 -33.12
CA MET A 587 -6.73 9.38 -31.66
C MET A 587 -6.20 7.99 -31.31
N LEU A 588 -5.11 7.90 -30.54
CA LEU A 588 -4.44 6.65 -30.22
C LEU A 588 -4.84 6.05 -28.88
N GLY A 589 -4.84 4.71 -28.84
CA GLY A 589 -4.92 3.87 -27.67
C GLY A 589 -5.51 2.48 -27.96
N PHE A 590 -4.79 1.40 -27.61
CA PHE A 590 -5.30 0.02 -27.68
C PHE A 590 -4.90 -0.77 -26.41
N GLY A 591 -5.70 -1.81 -26.05
CA GLY A 591 -5.53 -2.59 -24.83
C GLY A 591 -4.86 -3.94 -25.06
N THR A 592 -4.45 -4.61 -23.98
CA THR A 592 -3.81 -5.94 -23.97
C THR A 592 -4.67 -7.03 -24.63
N GLU A 593 -6.00 -6.89 -24.60
CA GLU A 593 -6.95 -7.84 -25.22
C GLU A 593 -6.79 -7.89 -26.73
N LYS A 594 -6.73 -6.72 -27.39
CA LYS A 594 -6.49 -6.63 -28.81
C LYS A 594 -5.14 -7.22 -29.21
N ILE A 595 -4.10 -7.06 -28.36
CA ILE A 595 -2.78 -7.63 -28.62
C ILE A 595 -2.84 -9.17 -28.59
N GLU A 596 -3.56 -9.74 -27.64
CA GLU A 596 -3.78 -11.19 -27.51
C GLU A 596 -4.49 -11.74 -28.77
N GLU A 597 -5.62 -11.14 -29.15
CA GLU A 597 -6.39 -11.53 -30.34
C GLU A 597 -5.57 -11.46 -31.64
N GLU A 598 -4.84 -10.36 -31.85
CA GLU A 598 -4.04 -10.19 -33.09
C GLU A 598 -2.86 -11.17 -33.15
N ILE A 599 -2.14 -11.38 -32.04
CA ILE A 599 -0.97 -12.29 -32.06
C ILE A 599 -1.41 -13.76 -32.20
N GLU A 600 -2.52 -14.17 -31.59
CA GLU A 600 -3.10 -15.50 -31.78
C GLU A 600 -3.53 -15.72 -33.24
N THR A 601 -4.14 -14.71 -33.86
CA THR A 601 -4.51 -14.76 -35.29
C THR A 601 -3.29 -14.89 -36.20
N LEU A 602 -2.19 -14.19 -35.89
CA LEU A 602 -0.98 -14.15 -36.72
C LEU A 602 -0.09 -15.38 -36.58
N LEU A 603 -0.08 -16.04 -35.43
CA LEU A 603 0.80 -17.17 -35.10
C LEU A 603 0.07 -18.52 -35.12
N GLY A 604 -1.28 -18.52 -35.04
CA GLY A 604 -2.14 -19.69 -35.00
C GLY A 604 -2.11 -20.44 -33.67
N ASP A 605 -2.93 -21.51 -33.59
CA ASP A 605 -3.25 -22.22 -32.33
C ASP A 605 -2.07 -23.01 -31.70
N LYS A 606 -0.93 -23.08 -32.36
CA LYS A 606 0.24 -23.81 -31.84
C LYS A 606 1.02 -23.02 -30.80
N VAL A 607 0.80 -21.70 -30.70
CA VAL A 607 1.51 -20.80 -29.81
C VAL A 607 0.63 -20.49 -28.59
N ARG A 608 1.14 -20.73 -27.40
CA ARG A 608 0.40 -20.56 -26.16
C ARG A 608 0.60 -19.13 -25.65
N VAL A 609 -0.41 -18.30 -25.86
CA VAL A 609 -0.41 -16.90 -25.45
C VAL A 609 -1.17 -16.73 -24.13
N LYS A 610 -0.70 -15.87 -23.26
CA LYS A 610 -1.41 -15.53 -22.01
C LYS A 610 -1.25 -14.07 -21.65
N ARG A 611 -2.35 -13.48 -21.18
CA ARG A 611 -2.40 -12.09 -20.74
C ARG A 611 -2.27 -11.99 -19.22
N MET A 612 -1.47 -11.03 -18.75
CA MET A 612 -1.28 -10.70 -17.35
C MET A 612 -1.55 -9.20 -17.12
N ASP A 613 -2.78 -8.88 -16.79
CA ASP A 613 -3.24 -7.52 -16.47
C ASP A 613 -4.17 -7.52 -15.24
N LEU A 614 -4.68 -6.33 -14.87
CA LEU A 614 -5.57 -6.18 -13.72
C LEU A 614 -6.85 -7.02 -13.83
N ASP A 615 -7.37 -7.24 -15.04
CA ASP A 615 -8.63 -7.95 -15.25
C ASP A 615 -8.43 -9.47 -15.09
N THR A 616 -7.32 -9.99 -15.62
CA THR A 616 -6.97 -11.43 -15.51
C THR A 616 -6.47 -11.82 -14.11
N THR A 617 -5.95 -10.87 -13.34
CA THR A 617 -5.32 -11.12 -12.03
C THR A 617 -6.18 -10.74 -10.82
N ARG A 618 -7.47 -10.47 -10.98
CA ARG A 618 -8.39 -10.12 -9.87
C ARG A 618 -8.58 -11.23 -8.83
N LYS A 619 -8.52 -12.51 -9.24
CA LYS A 619 -8.63 -13.64 -8.31
C LYS A 619 -7.33 -13.80 -7.50
N LYS A 620 -7.45 -14.13 -6.22
CA LYS A 620 -6.36 -14.16 -5.23
C LYS A 620 -5.10 -14.91 -5.69
N ASN A 621 -5.24 -15.98 -6.48
CA ASN A 621 -4.12 -16.83 -6.91
C ASN A 621 -3.83 -16.76 -8.41
N ALA A 622 -4.63 -16.04 -9.21
CA ALA A 622 -4.48 -16.02 -10.66
C ALA A 622 -3.12 -15.46 -11.11
N TYR A 623 -2.64 -14.42 -10.43
CA TYR A 623 -1.32 -13.85 -10.68
C TYR A 623 -0.19 -14.89 -10.52
N HIS A 624 -0.22 -15.66 -9.42
CA HIS A 624 0.79 -16.67 -9.15
C HIS A 624 0.73 -17.84 -10.12
N GLN A 625 -0.48 -18.28 -10.48
CA GLN A 625 -0.68 -19.35 -11.45
C GLN A 625 -0.11 -19.00 -12.83
N ILE A 626 -0.34 -17.76 -13.32
CA ILE A 626 0.21 -17.31 -14.61
C ILE A 626 1.73 -17.31 -14.59
N ILE A 627 2.35 -16.81 -13.50
CA ILE A 627 3.81 -16.79 -13.37
C ILE A 627 4.37 -18.21 -13.34
N GLU A 628 3.80 -19.08 -12.53
CA GLU A 628 4.23 -20.47 -12.41
C GLU A 628 4.12 -21.23 -13.73
N SER A 629 3.00 -21.06 -14.48
CA SER A 629 2.84 -21.64 -15.82
C SER A 629 3.85 -21.08 -16.83
N PHE A 630 4.18 -19.79 -16.73
CA PHE A 630 5.20 -19.18 -17.58
C PHE A 630 6.61 -19.71 -17.24
N GLU A 631 6.95 -19.88 -15.96
CA GLU A 631 8.21 -20.49 -15.52
C GLU A 631 8.34 -21.95 -15.96
N LYS A 632 7.24 -22.71 -15.92
CA LYS A 632 7.18 -24.12 -16.38
C LYS A 632 7.16 -24.26 -17.91
N ARG A 633 7.25 -23.15 -18.65
CA ARG A 633 7.15 -23.11 -20.13
C ARG A 633 5.82 -23.63 -20.68
N GLU A 634 4.74 -23.52 -19.93
CA GLU A 634 3.38 -23.81 -20.40
C GLU A 634 2.80 -22.65 -21.22
N ILE A 635 3.47 -21.48 -21.22
CA ILE A 635 3.12 -20.25 -21.94
C ILE A 635 4.35 -19.82 -22.74
N ASP A 636 4.18 -19.55 -24.03
CA ASP A 636 5.24 -19.12 -24.95
C ASP A 636 5.34 -17.60 -25.02
N ILE A 637 4.19 -16.91 -25.04
CA ILE A 637 4.12 -15.44 -25.09
C ILE A 637 3.32 -14.92 -23.88
N LEU A 638 3.96 -14.07 -23.08
CA LEU A 638 3.30 -13.37 -21.98
C LEU A 638 3.04 -11.92 -22.39
N ILE A 639 1.77 -11.53 -22.51
CA ILE A 639 1.35 -10.15 -22.78
C ILE A 639 1.03 -9.47 -21.46
N GLY A 640 1.67 -8.32 -21.19
CA GLY A 640 1.39 -7.67 -19.92
C GLY A 640 1.62 -6.17 -19.90
N THR A 641 1.15 -5.60 -18.78
CA THR A 641 1.36 -4.19 -18.44
C THR A 641 2.52 -4.07 -17.44
N GLN A 642 2.57 -3.03 -16.63
CA GLN A 642 3.60 -2.88 -15.58
C GLN A 642 3.72 -4.08 -14.62
N MET A 643 2.80 -5.04 -14.66
CA MET A 643 2.87 -6.26 -13.83
C MET A 643 3.99 -7.20 -14.29
N VAL A 644 4.34 -7.22 -15.57
CA VAL A 644 5.43 -8.07 -16.11
C VAL A 644 6.82 -7.45 -15.92
N SER A 645 6.89 -6.14 -15.62
CA SER A 645 8.17 -5.44 -15.49
C SER A 645 8.84 -5.63 -14.13
N LYS A 646 8.12 -6.07 -13.08
CA LYS A 646 8.56 -5.96 -11.70
C LYS A 646 8.65 -7.31 -10.96
N GLY A 647 9.76 -7.50 -10.21
CA GLY A 647 9.89 -8.57 -9.22
C GLY A 647 9.85 -10.00 -9.77
N LEU A 648 9.93 -10.19 -11.09
CA LEU A 648 9.89 -11.49 -11.75
C LEU A 648 11.26 -11.81 -12.34
N ASP A 649 11.66 -13.06 -12.24
CA ASP A 649 12.90 -13.56 -12.79
C ASP A 649 12.60 -14.74 -13.70
N PHE A 650 12.80 -14.57 -15.02
CA PHE A 650 12.52 -15.59 -16.02
C PHE A 650 13.79 -16.00 -16.75
N ASP A 651 14.13 -17.28 -16.71
CA ASP A 651 15.37 -17.80 -17.25
C ASP A 651 15.37 -18.00 -18.78
N HIS A 652 14.17 -18.08 -19.38
CA HIS A 652 13.97 -18.47 -20.78
C HIS A 652 13.44 -17.35 -21.68
N VAL A 653 13.32 -16.15 -21.15
CA VAL A 653 12.88 -14.99 -21.94
C VAL A 653 14.05 -14.43 -22.74
N SER A 654 13.99 -14.59 -24.07
CA SER A 654 15.02 -14.12 -25.01
C SER A 654 14.62 -12.83 -25.72
N LEU A 655 13.32 -12.56 -25.86
CA LEU A 655 12.79 -11.38 -26.51
C LEU A 655 11.80 -10.62 -25.62
N VAL A 656 11.95 -9.30 -25.61
CA VAL A 656 10.96 -8.38 -25.10
C VAL A 656 10.50 -7.45 -26.20
N GLY A 657 9.20 -7.40 -26.51
CA GLY A 657 8.59 -6.45 -27.42
C GLY A 657 7.89 -5.32 -26.68
N ILE A 658 8.29 -4.09 -26.86
CA ILE A 658 7.60 -2.88 -26.35
C ILE A 658 6.75 -2.31 -27.49
N LEU A 659 5.42 -2.46 -27.40
CA LEU A 659 4.53 -2.28 -28.55
C LEU A 659 4.26 -0.83 -28.90
N ASN A 660 4.33 0.09 -27.93
CA ASN A 660 4.12 1.53 -28.18
C ASN A 660 4.87 2.36 -27.14
N ALA A 661 6.07 2.80 -27.48
CA ALA A 661 6.85 3.68 -26.63
C ALA A 661 6.27 5.10 -26.56
N ASP A 662 5.60 5.53 -27.64
CA ASP A 662 5.08 6.89 -27.79
C ASP A 662 4.01 7.23 -26.74
N ASP A 663 3.18 6.28 -26.35
CA ASP A 663 2.16 6.50 -25.31
C ASP A 663 2.76 6.86 -23.95
N MET A 664 3.97 6.39 -23.68
CA MET A 664 4.71 6.71 -22.46
C MET A 664 5.42 8.05 -22.58
N LEU A 665 6.13 8.26 -23.67
CA LEU A 665 6.93 9.46 -23.92
C LEU A 665 6.10 10.75 -24.00
N TYR A 666 4.90 10.66 -24.55
CA TYR A 666 4.04 11.84 -24.73
C TYR A 666 2.89 11.91 -23.70
N PHE A 667 3.05 11.22 -22.58
CA PHE A 667 2.12 11.41 -21.47
C PHE A 667 2.23 12.85 -20.93
N PRO A 668 1.10 13.55 -20.66
CA PRO A 668 1.12 14.95 -20.24
C PRO A 668 1.54 15.11 -18.76
N ASP A 669 2.75 14.72 -18.45
CA ASP A 669 3.39 14.86 -17.15
C ASP A 669 4.86 15.25 -17.35
N PHE A 670 5.39 16.14 -16.53
CA PHE A 670 6.79 16.58 -16.65
C PHE A 670 7.78 15.44 -16.33
N ARG A 671 7.34 14.37 -15.66
CA ARG A 671 8.12 13.15 -15.39
C ARG A 671 7.98 12.09 -16.49
N ALA A 672 7.30 12.41 -17.61
CA ALA A 672 6.99 11.39 -18.63
C ALA A 672 8.26 10.75 -19.20
N PHE A 673 9.29 11.51 -19.45
CA PHE A 673 10.55 11.03 -20.02
C PHE A 673 11.32 10.15 -19.04
N GLU A 674 11.51 10.63 -17.80
CA GLU A 674 12.13 9.85 -16.74
C GLU A 674 11.43 8.50 -16.54
N ARG A 675 10.10 8.52 -16.38
CA ARG A 675 9.31 7.29 -16.18
C ARG A 675 9.31 6.35 -17.36
N SER A 676 9.32 6.91 -18.59
CA SER A 676 9.39 6.11 -19.80
C SER A 676 10.73 5.38 -19.88
N PHE A 677 11.83 6.07 -19.62
CA PHE A 677 13.15 5.47 -19.56
C PHE A 677 13.21 4.38 -18.49
N GLN A 678 12.83 4.70 -17.25
CA GLN A 678 12.85 3.77 -16.12
C GLN A 678 12.04 2.49 -16.42
N LEU A 679 10.82 2.64 -16.94
CA LEU A 679 9.95 1.52 -17.22
C LEU A 679 10.46 0.67 -18.38
N MET A 680 10.92 1.29 -19.46
CA MET A 680 11.49 0.57 -20.61
C MET A 680 12.79 -0.14 -20.23
N ALA A 681 13.68 0.49 -19.48
CA ALA A 681 14.91 -0.12 -18.98
C ALA A 681 14.63 -1.32 -18.08
N GLN A 682 13.62 -1.20 -17.17
CA GLN A 682 13.21 -2.26 -16.27
C GLN A 682 12.63 -3.48 -17.02
N VAL A 683 11.77 -3.23 -18.01
CA VAL A 683 11.19 -4.30 -18.86
C VAL A 683 12.29 -4.94 -19.71
N SER A 684 13.17 -4.14 -20.31
CA SER A 684 14.31 -4.60 -21.09
C SER A 684 15.21 -5.56 -20.29
N GLY A 685 15.40 -5.27 -19.00
CA GLY A 685 16.18 -6.10 -18.11
C GLY A 685 15.61 -7.52 -17.88
N ARG A 686 14.42 -7.85 -18.41
CA ARG A 686 13.84 -9.20 -18.36
C ARG A 686 14.39 -10.10 -19.48
N ALA A 687 14.91 -9.54 -20.56
CA ALA A 687 15.51 -10.30 -21.64
C ALA A 687 16.94 -10.74 -21.29
N GLY A 688 17.27 -12.02 -21.51
CA GLY A 688 18.61 -12.59 -21.44
C GLY A 688 19.27 -12.54 -20.08
N ARG A 689 19.13 -13.59 -19.24
CA ARG A 689 19.70 -13.58 -17.89
C ARG A 689 20.79 -14.61 -17.61
N LYS A 690 20.73 -15.83 -18.17
CA LYS A 690 21.68 -16.89 -17.74
C LYS A 690 22.79 -17.22 -18.69
N LYS A 691 22.57 -17.26 -20.01
CA LYS A 691 23.54 -17.78 -20.97
C LYS A 691 23.64 -17.02 -22.31
N LYS A 692 22.60 -16.28 -22.69
CA LYS A 692 22.54 -15.55 -23.97
C LYS A 692 22.18 -14.08 -23.74
N ARG A 693 22.75 -13.22 -24.54
CA ARG A 693 22.34 -11.82 -24.62
C ARG A 693 20.89 -11.78 -25.14
N GLY A 694 19.98 -11.17 -24.38
CA GLY A 694 18.60 -11.00 -24.81
C GLY A 694 18.45 -9.88 -25.83
N LYS A 695 17.31 -9.87 -26.53
CA LYS A 695 16.96 -8.83 -27.50
C LYS A 695 15.69 -8.09 -27.07
N VAL A 696 15.65 -6.79 -27.30
CA VAL A 696 14.49 -5.95 -27.05
C VAL A 696 14.15 -5.18 -28.29
N ILE A 697 12.90 -5.22 -28.72
CA ILE A 697 12.42 -4.44 -29.86
C ILE A 697 11.39 -3.44 -29.36
N VAL A 698 11.70 -2.16 -29.53
CA VAL A 698 10.84 -1.03 -29.16
C VAL A 698 10.17 -0.51 -30.42
N GLN A 699 8.86 -0.52 -30.48
CA GLN A 699 8.10 0.07 -31.57
C GLN A 699 7.79 1.54 -31.26
N SER A 700 8.13 2.46 -32.16
CA SER A 700 7.87 3.89 -32.03
C SER A 700 7.68 4.54 -33.39
N TYR A 701 6.83 5.57 -33.44
CA TYR A 701 6.72 6.49 -34.61
C TYR A 701 7.82 7.54 -34.62
N ASN A 702 8.59 7.68 -33.54
CA ASN A 702 9.71 8.60 -33.43
C ASN A 702 10.96 7.89 -32.88
N PRO A 703 11.61 7.03 -33.68
CA PRO A 703 12.77 6.26 -33.23
C PRO A 703 13.96 7.13 -32.82
N ASP A 704 14.05 8.36 -33.36
CA ASP A 704 15.12 9.32 -33.07
C ASP A 704 14.87 10.13 -31.79
N HIS A 705 13.80 9.84 -31.07
CA HIS A 705 13.52 10.48 -29.76
C HIS A 705 14.70 10.27 -28.81
N TRP A 706 15.21 11.36 -28.22
CA TRP A 706 16.44 11.33 -27.42
C TRP A 706 16.38 10.29 -26.27
N ILE A 707 15.22 10.06 -25.64
CA ILE A 707 15.03 9.01 -24.63
C ILE A 707 15.27 7.61 -25.21
N LEU A 708 14.79 7.33 -26.41
CA LEU A 708 14.99 6.03 -27.06
C LEU A 708 16.46 5.84 -27.43
N GLN A 709 17.15 6.90 -27.89
CA GLN A 709 18.58 6.85 -28.15
C GLN A 709 19.38 6.54 -26.87
N LYS A 710 19.05 7.22 -25.76
CA LYS A 710 19.67 6.94 -24.45
C LYS A 710 19.36 5.53 -23.95
N LEU A 711 18.13 5.05 -24.18
CA LEU A 711 17.73 3.70 -23.80
C LEU A 711 18.50 2.62 -24.58
N MET A 712 18.65 2.78 -25.90
CA MET A 712 19.41 1.85 -26.76
C MET A 712 20.87 1.74 -26.35
N GLN A 713 21.44 2.84 -25.84
CA GLN A 713 22.82 2.91 -25.36
C GLN A 713 22.97 2.50 -23.89
N HIS A 714 21.88 2.21 -23.19
CA HIS A 714 21.84 2.02 -21.72
C HIS A 714 22.40 3.23 -20.96
N ASP A 715 22.31 4.43 -21.52
CA ASP A 715 22.88 5.66 -21.00
C ASP A 715 21.91 6.35 -20.02
N TYR A 716 21.88 5.85 -18.78
CA TYR A 716 21.12 6.48 -17.70
C TYR A 716 21.68 7.87 -17.36
N GLN A 717 23.01 8.02 -17.34
CA GLN A 717 23.66 9.27 -16.95
C GLN A 717 23.30 10.41 -17.91
N GLY A 718 23.37 10.15 -19.22
CA GLY A 718 22.99 11.16 -20.22
C GLY A 718 21.50 11.49 -20.21
N MET A 719 20.63 10.53 -19.86
CA MET A 719 19.21 10.81 -19.62
C MET A 719 19.01 11.71 -18.40
N TYR A 720 19.70 11.41 -17.29
CA TYR A 720 19.64 12.19 -16.05
C TYR A 720 20.07 13.64 -16.26
N GLU A 721 21.22 13.87 -16.90
CA GLU A 721 21.76 15.21 -17.13
C GLU A 721 20.83 16.07 -17.99
N GLN A 722 20.30 15.51 -19.09
CA GLN A 722 19.38 16.23 -19.96
C GLN A 722 18.05 16.55 -19.25
N GLU A 723 17.44 15.57 -18.59
CA GLU A 723 16.19 15.75 -17.85
C GLU A 723 16.36 16.75 -16.69
N LEU A 724 17.50 16.73 -16.01
CA LEU A 724 17.80 17.67 -14.92
C LEU A 724 17.92 19.11 -15.45
N ALA A 725 18.57 19.30 -16.61
CA ALA A 725 18.68 20.61 -17.26
C ALA A 725 17.31 21.18 -17.64
N GLU A 726 16.45 20.36 -18.25
CA GLU A 726 15.08 20.75 -18.60
C GLU A 726 14.25 21.12 -17.36
N ARG A 727 14.31 20.32 -16.30
CA ARG A 727 13.61 20.62 -15.04
C ARG A 727 14.08 21.91 -14.38
N LYS A 728 15.36 22.22 -14.50
CA LYS A 728 15.94 23.48 -14.03
C LYS A 728 15.38 24.66 -14.82
N GLN A 729 15.37 24.54 -16.15
CA GLN A 729 14.84 25.58 -17.04
C GLN A 729 13.35 25.90 -16.78
N PHE A 730 12.54 24.86 -16.58
CA PHE A 730 11.08 25.00 -16.36
C PHE A 730 10.67 25.10 -14.89
N ASN A 731 11.61 25.18 -13.96
CA ASN A 731 11.36 25.25 -12.52
C ASN A 731 10.47 24.09 -12.04
N TYR A 732 10.85 22.83 -12.36
CA TYR A 732 10.21 21.63 -11.84
C TYR A 732 11.00 21.00 -10.68
N PRO A 733 10.40 20.07 -9.90
CA PRO A 733 11.18 19.25 -8.98
C PRO A 733 12.35 18.54 -9.71
N PRO A 734 13.54 18.47 -9.14
CA PRO A 734 13.88 18.74 -7.73
C PRO A 734 14.19 20.21 -7.37
N PHE A 735 14.09 21.17 -8.26
CA PHE A 735 14.43 22.58 -7.99
C PHE A 735 13.34 23.34 -7.24
N THR A 736 12.09 22.95 -7.45
CA THR A 736 10.90 23.52 -6.78
C THR A 736 10.11 22.42 -6.09
N ARG A 737 9.15 22.82 -5.24
CA ARG A 737 8.12 21.97 -4.67
C ARG A 737 6.79 22.25 -5.32
N LEU A 738 6.02 21.18 -5.58
CA LEU A 738 4.68 21.28 -6.14
C LEU A 738 3.64 20.97 -5.07
N ILE A 739 2.55 21.76 -5.09
CA ILE A 739 1.34 21.45 -4.33
C ILE A 739 0.17 21.51 -5.30
N LYS A 740 -0.59 20.44 -5.37
CA LYS A 740 -1.78 20.32 -6.23
C LYS A 740 -3.03 20.49 -5.39
N LEU A 741 -3.85 21.48 -5.74
CA LEU A 741 -5.17 21.67 -5.15
C LEU A 741 -6.22 21.15 -6.14
N THR A 742 -7.03 20.17 -5.73
CA THR A 742 -8.14 19.69 -6.56
C THR A 742 -9.46 20.14 -5.94
N ILE A 743 -10.21 20.92 -6.69
CA ILE A 743 -11.52 21.45 -6.35
C ILE A 743 -12.56 20.46 -6.87
N ILE A 744 -13.47 20.02 -6.00
CA ILE A 744 -14.39 18.92 -6.29
C ILE A 744 -15.81 19.29 -5.89
N HIS A 745 -16.76 19.17 -6.83
CA HIS A 745 -18.20 19.33 -6.57
C HIS A 745 -19.05 18.56 -7.60
N LYS A 746 -20.34 18.33 -7.29
CA LYS A 746 -21.28 17.63 -8.19
C LYS A 746 -21.73 18.50 -9.38
N MET A 747 -21.75 19.81 -9.22
CA MET A 747 -22.16 20.77 -10.24
C MET A 747 -20.92 21.43 -10.86
N VAL A 748 -20.83 21.43 -12.18
CA VAL A 748 -19.68 21.96 -12.91
C VAL A 748 -19.52 23.47 -12.70
N GLY A 749 -20.60 24.27 -12.77
CA GLY A 749 -20.54 25.71 -12.56
C GLY A 749 -20.00 26.08 -11.18
N VAL A 750 -20.37 25.34 -10.12
CA VAL A 750 -19.83 25.57 -8.77
C VAL A 750 -18.33 25.26 -8.68
N VAL A 751 -17.84 24.25 -9.44
CA VAL A 751 -16.39 23.97 -9.52
C VAL A 751 -15.66 25.11 -10.23
N ASP A 752 -16.25 25.64 -11.32
CA ASP A 752 -15.66 26.73 -12.08
C ASP A 752 -15.57 27.99 -11.23
N ASP A 753 -16.68 28.44 -10.66
CA ASP A 753 -16.75 29.65 -9.82
C ASP A 753 -15.81 29.55 -8.61
N ALA A 754 -15.83 28.41 -7.89
CA ALA A 754 -14.95 28.17 -6.75
C ALA A 754 -13.47 28.18 -7.15
N SER A 755 -13.12 27.61 -8.30
CA SER A 755 -11.75 27.56 -8.81
C SER A 755 -11.25 28.94 -9.20
N ASP A 756 -12.07 29.75 -9.87
CA ASP A 756 -11.70 31.07 -10.35
C ASP A 756 -11.50 32.05 -9.18
N ILE A 757 -12.39 31.99 -8.19
CA ILE A 757 -12.22 32.76 -6.95
C ILE A 757 -10.96 32.34 -6.19
N LEU A 758 -10.71 31.02 -6.05
CA LEU A 758 -9.51 30.52 -5.40
C LEU A 758 -8.24 30.97 -6.13
N VAL A 759 -8.20 30.85 -7.45
CA VAL A 759 -7.02 31.27 -8.24
C VAL A 759 -6.77 32.76 -8.10
N LYS A 760 -7.81 33.60 -8.17
CA LYS A 760 -7.68 35.04 -7.95
C LYS A 760 -7.08 35.33 -6.59
N THR A 761 -7.65 34.78 -5.52
CA THR A 761 -7.18 34.97 -4.15
C THR A 761 -5.75 34.45 -3.93
N LEU A 762 -5.41 33.35 -4.55
CA LEU A 762 -4.06 32.78 -4.47
C LEU A 762 -3.05 33.63 -5.26
N ARG A 763 -3.40 34.11 -6.46
CA ARG A 763 -2.53 34.94 -7.29
C ARG A 763 -2.25 36.29 -6.67
N ASP A 764 -3.19 36.90 -5.99
CA ASP A 764 -3.01 38.19 -5.28
C ASP A 764 -1.83 38.11 -4.28
N LYS A 765 -1.60 36.92 -3.67
CA LYS A 765 -0.51 36.73 -2.68
C LYS A 765 0.69 35.97 -3.22
N LEU A 766 0.49 35.01 -4.12
CA LEU A 766 1.54 34.11 -4.60
C LEU A 766 2.03 34.41 -6.02
N GLY A 767 1.33 35.28 -6.76
CA GLY A 767 1.72 35.72 -8.10
C GLY A 767 1.84 34.55 -9.11
N SER A 768 2.92 34.54 -9.85
CA SER A 768 3.22 33.54 -10.91
C SER A 768 3.43 32.11 -10.41
N ARG A 769 3.49 31.89 -9.09
CA ARG A 769 3.56 30.54 -8.50
C ARG A 769 2.28 29.74 -8.67
N VAL A 770 1.17 30.39 -9.09
CA VAL A 770 -0.16 29.78 -9.24
C VAL A 770 -0.45 29.46 -10.70
N LEU A 771 -0.53 28.18 -11.05
CA LEU A 771 -0.85 27.68 -12.37
C LEU A 771 -2.26 27.09 -12.41
N GLY A 772 -2.95 27.24 -13.52
CA GLY A 772 -4.35 26.84 -13.72
C GLY A 772 -5.31 27.99 -13.41
N PRO A 773 -6.64 27.77 -13.16
CA PRO A 773 -7.28 26.45 -12.90
C PRO A 773 -7.51 25.66 -14.19
N GLU A 774 -7.50 24.33 -14.11
CA GLU A 774 -7.55 23.49 -15.26
C GLU A 774 -8.31 22.18 -15.02
N TYR A 775 -8.99 21.67 -16.02
CA TYR A 775 -9.63 20.35 -15.95
C TYR A 775 -8.60 19.24 -16.11
N PRO A 776 -8.61 18.20 -15.25
CA PRO A 776 -7.81 17.01 -15.46
C PRO A 776 -8.27 16.22 -16.69
N SER A 777 -7.48 15.24 -17.13
CA SER A 777 -7.81 14.38 -18.29
C SER A 777 -9.19 13.70 -18.15
N ILE A 778 -9.62 13.42 -16.91
CA ILE A 778 -10.95 12.92 -16.59
C ILE A 778 -11.62 13.96 -15.68
N PRO A 779 -12.44 14.87 -16.26
CA PRO A 779 -13.04 15.96 -15.50
C PRO A 779 -14.11 15.50 -14.50
N ARG A 780 -14.77 14.33 -14.74
CA ARG A 780 -15.86 13.83 -13.92
C ARG A 780 -15.55 12.42 -13.40
N ILE A 781 -15.49 12.25 -12.08
CA ILE A 781 -15.28 10.96 -11.41
C ILE A 781 -16.36 10.78 -10.35
N ARG A 782 -17.05 9.63 -10.37
CA ARG A 782 -18.13 9.29 -9.39
C ARG A 782 -19.16 10.44 -9.23
N ASN A 783 -19.66 10.93 -10.35
CA ASN A 783 -20.61 12.05 -10.40
C ASN A 783 -20.13 13.37 -9.77
N SER A 784 -18.82 13.57 -9.65
CA SER A 784 -18.20 14.81 -9.17
C SER A 784 -17.24 15.35 -10.21
N TYR A 785 -17.33 16.64 -10.49
CA TYR A 785 -16.39 17.36 -11.36
C TYR A 785 -15.18 17.79 -10.57
N HIS A 786 -14.03 17.77 -11.23
CA HIS A 786 -12.73 18.09 -10.68
C HIS A 786 -12.07 19.20 -11.47
N LYS A 787 -11.50 20.19 -10.82
CA LYS A 787 -10.63 21.20 -11.43
C LYS A 787 -9.35 21.36 -10.58
N VAL A 788 -8.24 21.63 -11.20
CA VAL A 788 -6.92 21.56 -10.57
C VAL A 788 -6.22 22.91 -10.63
N ILE A 789 -5.63 23.30 -9.50
CA ILE A 789 -4.70 24.41 -9.38
C ILE A 789 -3.36 23.84 -8.92
N THR A 790 -2.28 24.17 -9.61
CA THR A 790 -0.92 23.74 -9.27
C THR A 790 -0.14 24.94 -8.72
N LEU A 791 0.49 24.77 -7.55
CA LEU A 791 1.33 25.76 -6.93
C LEU A 791 2.78 25.32 -7.01
N LYS A 792 3.68 26.21 -7.47
CA LYS A 792 5.13 25.99 -7.49
C LYS A 792 5.77 26.86 -6.40
N PHE A 793 6.58 26.24 -5.54
CA PHE A 793 7.30 26.92 -4.48
C PHE A 793 8.79 26.61 -4.55
N GLU A 794 9.61 27.59 -4.24
CA GLU A 794 11.05 27.39 -4.02
C GLU A 794 11.28 26.45 -2.82
N LYS A 795 12.35 25.66 -2.84
CA LYS A 795 12.71 24.74 -1.74
C LYS A 795 12.89 25.47 -0.39
N THR A 796 13.29 26.73 -0.44
CA THR A 796 13.50 27.58 0.75
C THR A 796 12.19 28.08 1.38
N ALA A 797 11.07 27.97 0.68
CA ALA A 797 9.78 28.40 1.20
C ALA A 797 9.33 27.54 2.40
N SER A 798 8.88 28.18 3.48
CA SER A 798 8.48 27.49 4.71
C SER A 798 7.21 26.64 4.51
N PRO A 799 7.29 25.31 4.65
CA PRO A 799 6.12 24.43 4.51
C PRO A 799 5.02 24.77 5.52
N LYS A 800 5.41 25.17 6.74
CA LYS A 800 4.46 25.52 7.80
C LYS A 800 3.64 26.77 7.46
N LYS A 801 4.29 27.82 6.91
CA LYS A 801 3.59 29.05 6.48
C LYS A 801 2.65 28.77 5.31
N ILE A 802 3.09 27.95 4.34
CA ILE A 802 2.27 27.55 3.19
C ILE A 802 1.05 26.76 3.67
N LYS A 803 1.24 25.77 4.57
CA LYS A 803 0.14 24.98 5.12
C LYS A 803 -0.92 25.86 5.78
N VAL A 804 -0.50 26.75 6.71
CA VAL A 804 -1.42 27.63 7.42
C VAL A 804 -2.22 28.47 6.42
N TYR A 805 -1.55 29.03 5.41
CA TYR A 805 -2.19 29.86 4.39
C TYR A 805 -3.20 29.04 3.55
N LEU A 806 -2.81 27.88 3.04
CA LEU A 806 -3.70 27.06 2.21
C LEU A 806 -4.92 26.54 2.99
N LEU A 807 -4.72 26.15 4.25
CA LEU A 807 -5.83 25.73 5.10
C LEU A 807 -6.77 26.90 5.44
N SER A 808 -6.23 28.12 5.68
CA SER A 808 -7.07 29.30 5.92
C SER A 808 -7.92 29.66 4.70
N ILE A 809 -7.37 29.57 3.50
CA ILE A 809 -8.12 29.82 2.25
C ILE A 809 -9.18 28.73 2.02
N ALA A 810 -8.85 27.45 2.24
CA ALA A 810 -9.81 26.36 2.11
C ALA A 810 -10.97 26.50 3.13
N ALA A 811 -10.68 26.96 4.34
CA ALA A 811 -11.69 27.27 5.36
C ALA A 811 -12.54 28.48 4.97
N TRP A 812 -11.91 29.56 4.48
CA TRP A 812 -12.60 30.74 3.99
C TRP A 812 -13.57 30.44 2.85
N LEU A 813 -13.15 29.60 1.86
CA LEU A 813 -14.02 29.18 0.78
C LEU A 813 -15.26 28.45 1.30
N LYS A 814 -15.12 27.59 2.30
CA LYS A 814 -16.25 26.86 2.90
C LYS A 814 -17.22 27.73 3.69
N GLN A 815 -16.80 28.92 4.12
CA GLN A 815 -17.67 29.89 4.81
C GLN A 815 -18.62 30.60 3.83
N GLN A 816 -18.28 30.64 2.54
CA GLN A 816 -19.16 31.16 1.50
C GLN A 816 -20.36 30.20 1.31
N LYS A 817 -21.58 30.73 1.35
CA LYS A 817 -22.81 29.93 1.30
C LYS A 817 -22.89 29.02 0.07
N GLU A 818 -22.42 29.52 -1.07
CA GLU A 818 -22.42 28.85 -2.38
C GLU A 818 -21.40 27.70 -2.45
N PHE A 819 -20.30 27.80 -1.70
CA PHE A 819 -19.17 26.85 -1.76
C PHE A 819 -19.06 25.94 -0.54
N LYS A 820 -20.02 25.96 0.38
CA LYS A 820 -19.99 25.15 1.61
C LYS A 820 -19.82 23.66 1.35
N SER A 821 -20.35 23.14 0.23
CA SER A 821 -20.25 21.73 -0.19
C SER A 821 -19.03 21.43 -1.07
N VAL A 822 -18.26 22.43 -1.46
CA VAL A 822 -17.03 22.25 -2.24
C VAL A 822 -15.97 21.56 -1.39
N ARG A 823 -15.36 20.53 -1.96
CA ARG A 823 -14.21 19.86 -1.35
C ARG A 823 -12.92 20.32 -2.02
N VAL A 824 -11.97 20.77 -1.22
CA VAL A 824 -10.61 21.08 -1.66
C VAL A 824 -9.68 19.97 -1.18
N LYS A 825 -9.08 19.24 -2.12
CA LYS A 825 -8.10 18.19 -1.88
C LYS A 825 -6.71 18.77 -2.08
N ILE A 826 -5.84 18.65 -1.06
CA ILE A 826 -4.45 19.11 -1.13
C ILE A 826 -3.54 17.90 -1.33
N ASP A 827 -2.63 17.96 -2.29
CA ASP A 827 -1.61 16.94 -2.56
C ASP A 827 -0.24 17.62 -2.64
N VAL A 828 0.61 17.30 -1.69
CA VAL A 828 1.97 17.82 -1.58
C VAL A 828 2.93 16.87 -2.28
N ASP A 829 3.84 17.41 -3.08
CA ASP A 829 4.79 16.66 -3.91
C ASP A 829 4.06 15.55 -4.71
N PRO A 830 3.12 15.95 -5.62
CA PRO A 830 2.38 14.99 -6.43
C PRO A 830 3.32 14.25 -7.38
N VAL A 831 3.08 12.96 -7.51
CA VAL A 831 3.84 12.05 -8.38
C VAL A 831 2.98 11.63 -9.55
#